data_7f3f1fce1ab80f678785cabdbbe349a9
#
_entry.id   7f3f1fce1ab80f678785cabdbbe349a9
#
_cell.length_a   1.000
_cell.length_b   1.000
_cell.length_c   1.000
_cell.angle_alpha   90.00
_cell.angle_beta   90.00
_cell.angle_gamma   90.00
#
_symmetry.space_group_name_H-M   'P 1'
#
loop_
_entity.id
_entity.type
_entity.pdbx_description
1 polymer ?
#
loop_
_entity_poly.entity_id
_entity_poly.type
_entity_poly.pdbx_seq_one_letter_code
_entity_poly.pdbx_strand_id
1 'polypeptide(L)'
;MMSSTLVETVSINYEDFNDSFLTCGTCLCMYDSVEHNPKLLPCSHTVCKGCLERIIAAQTLDTGSFRCPICRETITLPQGGVGAFPASFLVNQLLDLMASQRRDVIPKCSVHSNQELLFCETCDIVFCVRCTEGNHNGRGASEHTVIPFAIAIKRMSEILLYKAHLCIKNLNNAYENVSQELRRLELSVDKTLDQINRSFQDVMAVVDKRRHECLQWVRKIREEKKKILNEQLELIQQEKEKVQRECDGLQYQVEVRNITKKIGDLNEKLDTTTTLAEPRENSFLKYEHKHNDALKEISKAVAIFGRIKVSTTFPALSSAKFKEATTHLRSGVKIVTVDYHGNPRTNGSDPVIAEMRTDKGDLVDTKVTDNDDGTYGIQFIPPKSGKLKLCVSIFNRPIKDSPFSIDVSDHINPIWKFGSRGTGNMCLVQPVRISADQSGTIYTLDTGNSRISVLNAEGDFLRHIGPAGLENQSATGLCLMPDTNLAVINWRTRCVSILGNEGELIKKFTAQEFVEPIDIAVNSKGNIIVADSGAGKVFIFDPSGILLTTFGSRGDRDGQFKLISSVAVGKCDEILVTDHRIQIFTKDGKFSRRLSDSGKGQYGGLTVDAGGFILATKTEKGKSLIHVLNSSGKLQFCIDSIEDKLKRPSGLATLPDFHVVVADLGNDCVKKYRYK
;
A
#
# COMPACT_ATOMS: atom_id res chain seq x y z
N MET A 1 -52.31 25.35 -14.67
CA MET A 1 -52.25 25.69 -16.10
C MET A 1 -51.15 26.69 -16.26
N MET A 2 -49.97 26.28 -16.73
CA MET A 2 -48.88 27.17 -17.03
C MET A 2 -49.20 27.92 -18.35
N SER A 3 -49.47 29.18 -18.25
CA SER A 3 -49.60 30.07 -19.44
C SER A 3 -48.19 30.32 -19.97
N SER A 4 -47.81 29.62 -21.04
CA SER A 4 -46.61 29.95 -21.80
C SER A 4 -46.84 31.27 -22.54
N THR A 5 -46.29 32.34 -22.01
CA THR A 5 -46.13 33.57 -22.76
C THR A 5 -45.07 33.33 -23.84
N LEU A 6 -45.51 33.04 -25.04
CA LEU A 6 -44.67 33.02 -26.23
C LEU A 6 -44.16 34.44 -26.49
N VAL A 7 -42.86 34.61 -26.33
CA VAL A 7 -42.18 35.84 -26.78
C VAL A 7 -41.98 35.73 -28.29
N GLU A 8 -42.77 36.46 -29.07
CA GLU A 8 -42.78 36.33 -30.55
C GLU A 8 -41.57 36.95 -31.23
N THR A 9 -40.83 37.89 -30.59
CA THR A 9 -39.63 38.49 -31.21
C THR A 9 -38.69 39.09 -30.19
N VAL A 10 -37.41 38.81 -30.36
CA VAL A 10 -36.28 39.43 -29.61
C VAL A 10 -35.64 40.48 -30.50
N SER A 11 -35.64 41.74 -30.11
CA SER A 11 -34.76 42.74 -30.75
C SER A 11 -33.56 42.99 -29.88
N ILE A 12 -32.41 42.81 -30.47
CA ILE A 12 -31.11 43.10 -29.86
C ILE A 12 -30.80 44.56 -30.28
N ASN A 13 -30.25 45.38 -29.36
CA ASN A 13 -29.81 46.72 -29.73
C ASN A 13 -28.78 46.62 -30.86
N TYR A 14 -29.07 47.25 -31.98
CA TYR A 14 -28.31 47.15 -33.22
C TYR A 14 -26.85 47.57 -33.04
N GLU A 15 -26.60 48.63 -32.28
CA GLU A 15 -25.25 49.15 -32.02
C GLU A 15 -24.42 48.15 -31.17
N ASP A 16 -24.96 47.67 -30.06
CA ASP A 16 -24.29 46.73 -29.18
C ASP A 16 -23.99 45.37 -29.86
N PHE A 17 -24.89 44.92 -30.75
CA PHE A 17 -24.71 43.70 -31.53
C PHE A 17 -23.65 43.86 -32.62
N ASN A 18 -23.68 44.99 -33.34
CA ASN A 18 -22.69 45.33 -34.35
C ASN A 18 -21.28 45.42 -33.76
N ASP A 19 -21.13 46.09 -32.63
CA ASP A 19 -19.84 46.25 -31.96
C ASP A 19 -19.29 44.94 -31.39
N SER A 20 -20.17 44.06 -30.97
CA SER A 20 -19.76 42.79 -30.32
C SER A 20 -19.51 41.65 -31.31
N PHE A 21 -20.26 41.56 -32.42
CA PHE A 21 -20.24 40.39 -33.31
C PHE A 21 -19.91 40.66 -34.76
N LEU A 22 -20.17 41.88 -35.24
CA LEU A 22 -20.00 42.24 -36.63
C LEU A 22 -18.84 43.20 -36.89
N THR A 23 -18.06 43.52 -35.87
CA THR A 23 -16.85 44.34 -35.98
C THR A 23 -15.58 43.53 -35.75
N CYS A 24 -14.54 43.83 -36.49
CA CYS A 24 -13.23 43.27 -36.28
C CYS A 24 -12.59 43.82 -35.00
N GLY A 25 -12.28 42.96 -34.00
CA GLY A 25 -11.67 43.37 -32.73
C GLY A 25 -10.27 43.99 -32.85
N THR A 26 -9.71 44.05 -34.06
CA THR A 26 -8.39 44.65 -34.33
C THR A 26 -8.48 46.07 -34.91
N CYS A 27 -9.36 46.31 -35.88
CA CYS A 27 -9.51 47.62 -36.50
C CYS A 27 -10.80 48.34 -36.11
N LEU A 28 -11.68 47.69 -35.37
CA LEU A 28 -13.00 48.20 -34.96
C LEU A 28 -13.92 48.59 -36.14
N CYS A 29 -13.63 48.09 -37.35
CA CYS A 29 -14.48 48.26 -38.52
C CYS A 29 -15.45 47.10 -38.66
N MET A 30 -16.67 47.37 -39.16
CA MET A 30 -17.63 46.32 -39.47
C MET A 30 -17.07 45.37 -40.54
N TYR A 31 -17.40 44.11 -40.42
CA TYR A 31 -17.08 43.12 -41.45
C TYR A 31 -17.88 43.41 -42.73
N ASP A 32 -17.22 43.22 -43.89
CA ASP A 32 -17.81 43.32 -45.21
C ASP A 32 -17.33 42.20 -46.13
N SER A 33 -17.81 42.18 -47.36
CA SER A 33 -17.42 41.14 -48.34
C SER A 33 -16.13 41.46 -49.09
N VAL A 34 -15.49 42.62 -48.88
CA VAL A 34 -14.36 43.09 -49.68
C VAL A 34 -13.08 43.25 -48.86
N GLU A 35 -12.95 44.33 -48.12
CA GLU A 35 -11.71 44.70 -47.43
C GLU A 35 -11.68 44.20 -46.00
N HIS A 36 -12.86 44.17 -45.35
CA HIS A 36 -13.00 43.62 -43.99
C HIS A 36 -13.64 42.24 -43.96
N ASN A 37 -13.30 41.38 -44.95
CA ASN A 37 -13.84 39.99 -45.01
C ASN A 37 -13.45 39.18 -43.80
N PRO A 38 -14.42 38.63 -43.03
CA PRO A 38 -14.12 37.89 -41.78
C PRO A 38 -13.48 36.55 -42.06
N LYS A 39 -12.27 36.36 -41.56
CA LYS A 39 -11.47 35.10 -41.62
C LYS A 39 -11.42 34.43 -40.27
N LEU A 40 -11.76 33.16 -40.24
CA LEU A 40 -11.69 32.31 -39.03
C LEU A 40 -10.30 31.72 -38.91
N LEU A 41 -9.66 31.96 -37.77
CA LEU A 41 -8.34 31.45 -37.44
C LEU A 41 -8.44 30.09 -36.73
N PRO A 42 -7.39 29.25 -36.77
CA PRO A 42 -7.35 27.96 -36.02
C PRO A 42 -7.62 28.09 -34.52
N CYS A 43 -7.30 29.22 -33.92
CA CYS A 43 -7.63 29.59 -32.55
C CYS A 43 -9.09 30.04 -32.32
N SER A 44 -9.98 29.81 -33.30
CA SER A 44 -11.40 30.15 -33.28
C SER A 44 -11.73 31.67 -33.24
N HIS A 45 -10.75 32.54 -33.36
CA HIS A 45 -10.98 33.97 -33.45
C HIS A 45 -11.23 34.41 -34.90
N THR A 46 -12.14 35.35 -35.07
CA THR A 46 -12.43 35.97 -36.37
C THR A 46 -11.74 37.34 -36.46
N VAL A 47 -10.94 37.52 -37.51
CA VAL A 47 -10.24 38.79 -37.81
C VAL A 47 -10.43 39.12 -39.28
N CYS A 48 -10.58 40.39 -39.63
CA CYS A 48 -10.76 40.74 -41.00
C CYS A 48 -9.49 40.50 -41.84
N LYS A 49 -9.71 40.21 -43.15
CA LYS A 49 -8.64 39.92 -44.11
C LYS A 49 -7.57 41.04 -44.15
N GLY A 50 -7.99 42.31 -44.22
CA GLY A 50 -7.06 43.45 -44.27
C GLY A 50 -6.20 43.61 -43.02
N CYS A 51 -6.70 43.25 -41.81
CA CYS A 51 -5.90 43.25 -40.59
C CYS A 51 -4.88 42.11 -40.58
N LEU A 52 -5.27 40.92 -41.02
CA LEU A 52 -4.35 39.77 -41.08
C LEU A 52 -3.22 40.02 -42.06
N GLU A 53 -3.50 40.61 -43.23
CA GLU A 53 -2.49 40.99 -44.25
C GLU A 53 -1.50 42.00 -43.67
N ARG A 54 -1.97 43.02 -42.94
CA ARG A 54 -1.11 44.02 -42.28
C ARG A 54 -0.27 43.44 -41.15
N ILE A 55 -0.83 42.53 -40.33
CA ILE A 55 -0.12 41.86 -39.25
C ILE A 55 1.00 40.96 -39.81
N ILE A 56 0.72 40.20 -40.85
CA ILE A 56 1.69 39.32 -41.49
C ILE A 56 2.80 40.16 -42.17
N ALA A 57 2.46 41.24 -42.85
CA ALA A 57 3.44 42.14 -43.47
C ALA A 57 4.36 42.84 -42.43
N ALA A 58 3.86 43.10 -41.22
CA ALA A 58 4.63 43.71 -40.14
C ALA A 58 5.46 42.73 -39.32
N GLN A 59 5.14 41.45 -39.35
CA GLN A 59 5.81 40.37 -38.57
C GLN A 59 6.78 39.54 -39.44
N THR A 60 7.45 40.13 -40.42
CA THR A 60 8.44 39.48 -41.29
C THR A 60 9.60 38.92 -40.48
N LEU A 61 9.40 37.74 -39.91
CA LEU A 61 10.44 36.79 -39.52
C LEU A 61 10.24 35.53 -40.35
N ASP A 62 11.31 34.95 -40.82
CA ASP A 62 11.40 33.79 -41.75
C ASP A 62 10.68 32.49 -41.33
N THR A 63 9.69 32.54 -40.45
CA THR A 63 9.07 31.32 -39.85
C THR A 63 7.72 30.96 -40.47
N GLY A 64 7.15 31.72 -41.39
CA GLY A 64 5.84 31.42 -41.99
C GLY A 64 4.69 31.36 -40.97
N SER A 65 4.84 31.99 -39.78
CA SER A 65 3.83 32.03 -38.74
C SER A 65 3.63 33.42 -38.16
N PHE A 66 2.46 33.69 -37.62
CA PHE A 66 2.12 34.95 -36.97
C PHE A 66 1.32 34.73 -35.69
N ARG A 67 1.18 35.77 -34.86
CA ARG A 67 0.41 35.65 -33.60
C ARG A 67 -0.98 36.24 -33.78
N CYS A 68 -2.01 35.53 -33.31
CA CYS A 68 -3.36 36.02 -33.26
C CYS A 68 -3.42 37.34 -32.47
N PRO A 69 -4.02 38.41 -33.00
CA PRO A 69 -4.09 39.71 -32.30
C PRO A 69 -4.98 39.67 -31.04
N ILE A 70 -5.85 38.66 -30.91
CA ILE A 70 -6.81 38.53 -29.80
C ILE A 70 -6.25 37.66 -28.68
N CYS A 71 -5.82 36.41 -28.97
CA CYS A 71 -5.31 35.46 -27.95
C CYS A 71 -3.80 35.30 -27.96
N ARG A 72 -3.06 35.90 -28.92
CA ARG A 72 -1.60 35.82 -29.09
C ARG A 72 -1.05 34.41 -29.40
N GLU A 73 -1.91 33.46 -29.70
CA GLU A 73 -1.53 32.13 -30.12
C GLU A 73 -0.78 32.18 -31.46
N THR A 74 0.27 31.38 -31.60
CA THR A 74 1.07 31.32 -32.83
C THR A 74 0.35 30.46 -33.87
N ILE A 75 0.10 31.03 -35.02
CA ILE A 75 -0.66 30.43 -36.12
C ILE A 75 0.26 30.32 -37.35
N THR A 76 0.30 29.13 -37.93
CA THR A 76 1.03 28.89 -39.19
C THR A 76 0.23 29.38 -40.35
N LEU A 77 0.86 30.16 -41.22
CA LEU A 77 0.24 30.68 -42.45
C LEU A 77 0.05 29.52 -43.44
N PRO A 78 -1.19 29.26 -43.92
CA PRO A 78 -1.45 28.20 -44.89
C PRO A 78 -0.81 28.51 -46.24
N GLN A 79 -0.54 27.47 -47.05
CA GLN A 79 -0.13 27.65 -48.44
C GLN A 79 -1.26 28.33 -49.23
N GLY A 80 -1.00 29.54 -49.67
CA GLY A 80 -2.02 30.42 -50.28
C GLY A 80 -2.30 31.72 -49.50
N GLY A 81 -1.58 31.93 -48.39
CA GLY A 81 -1.63 33.17 -47.61
C GLY A 81 -2.95 33.37 -46.84
N VAL A 82 -3.27 34.63 -46.50
CA VAL A 82 -4.48 35.00 -45.74
C VAL A 82 -5.76 34.59 -46.46
N GLY A 83 -5.75 34.53 -47.77
CA GLY A 83 -6.87 34.09 -48.57
C GLY A 83 -7.34 32.67 -48.30
N ALA A 84 -6.40 31.77 -47.94
CA ALA A 84 -6.65 30.36 -47.66
C ALA A 84 -7.31 30.07 -46.30
N PHE A 85 -7.34 31.06 -45.40
CA PHE A 85 -8.15 30.90 -44.17
C PHE A 85 -9.63 30.85 -44.51
N PRO A 86 -10.41 29.95 -43.90
CA PRO A 86 -11.84 29.86 -44.14
C PRO A 86 -12.54 31.18 -43.77
N ALA A 87 -13.56 31.55 -44.51
CA ALA A 87 -14.44 32.63 -44.14
C ALA A 87 -15.21 32.25 -42.87
N SER A 88 -15.42 33.22 -41.97
CA SER A 88 -16.26 32.99 -40.79
C SER A 88 -17.72 32.85 -41.24
N PHE A 89 -18.17 31.59 -41.36
CA PHE A 89 -19.53 31.27 -41.82
C PHE A 89 -20.60 31.90 -40.93
N LEU A 90 -20.39 31.89 -39.60
CA LEU A 90 -21.32 32.45 -38.63
C LEU A 90 -21.46 33.99 -38.83
N VAL A 91 -20.33 34.70 -38.96
CA VAL A 91 -20.34 36.15 -39.16
C VAL A 91 -20.98 36.49 -40.50
N ASN A 92 -20.71 35.75 -41.58
CA ASN A 92 -21.33 35.97 -42.88
C ASN A 92 -22.83 35.69 -42.84
N GLN A 93 -23.29 34.62 -42.20
CA GLN A 93 -24.74 34.38 -42.03
C GLN A 93 -25.42 35.49 -41.21
N LEU A 94 -24.77 36.02 -40.19
CA LEU A 94 -25.28 37.14 -39.41
C LEU A 94 -25.35 38.41 -40.22
N LEU A 95 -24.34 38.70 -41.07
CA LEU A 95 -24.37 39.83 -42.03
C LEU A 95 -25.51 39.69 -43.02
N ASP A 96 -25.74 38.47 -43.55
CA ASP A 96 -26.85 38.21 -44.51
C ASP A 96 -28.22 38.34 -43.81
N LEU A 97 -28.37 37.85 -42.59
CA LEU A 97 -29.58 38.02 -41.79
C LEU A 97 -29.87 39.50 -41.47
N MET A 98 -28.82 40.28 -41.17
CA MET A 98 -28.94 41.68 -40.86
C MET A 98 -29.26 42.56 -42.16
N ALA A 99 -28.71 42.13 -43.29
CA ALA A 99 -29.08 42.77 -44.58
C ALA A 99 -30.54 42.54 -44.95
N SER A 100 -31.13 41.40 -44.48
CA SER A 100 -32.55 41.08 -44.78
C SER A 100 -33.53 41.57 -43.74
N GLN A 101 -33.10 41.98 -42.53
CA GLN A 101 -33.99 42.51 -41.49
C GLN A 101 -33.56 43.86 -40.91
N ARG A 102 -33.80 44.91 -41.57
CA ARG A 102 -33.74 46.25 -40.97
C ARG A 102 -35.04 46.58 -40.23
N ARG A 103 -35.21 46.10 -38.99
CA ARG A 103 -36.14 46.66 -37.99
C ARG A 103 -35.69 46.25 -36.57
N ASP A 104 -35.40 47.28 -35.77
CA ASP A 104 -35.20 47.12 -34.31
C ASP A 104 -36.52 46.68 -33.68
N VAL A 105 -36.53 45.47 -33.11
CA VAL A 105 -37.68 44.96 -32.35
C VAL A 105 -37.23 44.76 -30.87
N ILE A 106 -37.50 45.79 -30.08
CA ILE A 106 -37.44 45.62 -28.60
C ILE A 106 -38.54 44.62 -28.20
N PRO A 107 -38.24 43.57 -27.41
CA PRO A 107 -39.26 42.64 -26.98
C PRO A 107 -40.37 43.36 -26.24
N LYS A 108 -41.59 43.30 -26.78
CA LYS A 108 -42.77 43.95 -26.21
C LYS A 108 -43.74 42.90 -25.68
N CYS A 109 -44.52 43.29 -24.69
CA CYS A 109 -45.53 42.43 -24.11
C CYS A 109 -46.57 42.04 -25.17
N SER A 110 -46.87 40.75 -25.31
CA SER A 110 -47.87 40.23 -26.24
C SER A 110 -49.33 40.63 -25.90
N VAL A 111 -49.57 40.96 -24.62
CA VAL A 111 -50.89 41.32 -24.08
C VAL A 111 -51.09 42.83 -24.03
N HIS A 112 -50.05 43.60 -23.74
CA HIS A 112 -50.12 45.07 -23.60
C HIS A 112 -49.24 45.73 -24.65
N SER A 113 -49.86 46.16 -25.72
CA SER A 113 -49.20 46.85 -26.84
C SER A 113 -48.31 47.99 -26.34
N ASN A 114 -47.11 48.11 -26.89
CA ASN A 114 -46.10 49.15 -26.61
C ASN A 114 -45.47 49.15 -25.18
N GLN A 115 -45.64 48.11 -24.37
CA GLN A 115 -44.95 48.02 -23.10
C GLN A 115 -43.68 47.16 -23.22
N GLU A 116 -42.55 47.68 -22.71
CA GLU A 116 -41.29 46.94 -22.62
C GLU A 116 -41.39 45.79 -21.60
N LEU A 117 -40.68 44.72 -21.92
CA LEU A 117 -40.59 43.58 -21.02
C LEU A 117 -39.51 43.79 -19.94
N LEU A 118 -39.84 43.39 -18.72
CA LEU A 118 -38.96 43.33 -17.57
C LEU A 118 -38.73 41.88 -17.19
N PHE A 119 -37.61 41.59 -16.54
CA PHE A 119 -37.24 40.29 -16.02
C PHE A 119 -36.92 40.41 -14.52
N CYS A 120 -37.55 39.57 -13.74
CA CYS A 120 -37.21 39.42 -12.32
C CYS A 120 -36.19 38.29 -12.12
N GLU A 121 -34.96 38.64 -11.75
CA GLU A 121 -33.88 37.66 -11.48
C GLU A 121 -34.20 36.77 -10.26
N THR A 122 -35.01 37.26 -9.33
CA THR A 122 -35.38 36.53 -8.10
C THR A 122 -36.46 35.44 -8.36
N CYS A 123 -37.41 35.73 -9.27
CA CYS A 123 -38.54 34.83 -9.57
C CYS A 123 -38.42 34.09 -10.88
N ASP A 124 -37.43 34.43 -11.72
CA ASP A 124 -37.23 33.90 -13.07
C ASP A 124 -38.44 34.08 -13.98
N ILE A 125 -39.09 35.28 -13.92
CA ILE A 125 -40.34 35.58 -14.64
C ILE A 125 -40.15 36.81 -15.51
N VAL A 126 -40.68 36.72 -16.74
CA VAL A 126 -40.76 37.85 -17.67
C VAL A 126 -42.15 38.49 -17.61
N PHE A 127 -42.22 39.81 -17.45
CA PHE A 127 -43.48 40.57 -17.34
C PHE A 127 -43.31 41.98 -17.86
N CYS A 128 -44.40 42.69 -18.11
CA CYS A 128 -44.39 44.14 -18.31
C CYS A 128 -45.04 44.85 -17.11
N VAL A 129 -44.82 46.14 -16.97
CA VAL A 129 -45.34 46.95 -15.84
C VAL A 129 -46.85 46.80 -15.67
N ARG A 130 -47.62 46.51 -16.76
CA ARG A 130 -49.08 46.31 -16.74
C ARG A 130 -49.52 44.85 -16.52
N CYS A 131 -48.62 43.85 -16.67
CA CYS A 131 -48.94 42.46 -16.44
C CYS A 131 -48.92 42.08 -14.96
N THR A 132 -48.46 42.92 -14.07
CA THR A 132 -48.27 42.61 -12.67
C THR A 132 -49.49 43.02 -11.84
N GLU A 133 -50.44 42.14 -11.67
CA GLU A 133 -51.29 42.07 -10.48
C GLU A 133 -50.57 41.15 -9.48
N GLY A 134 -49.75 41.69 -8.58
CA GLY A 134 -49.09 40.90 -7.59
C GLY A 134 -47.78 41.50 -7.02
N ASN A 135 -46.94 40.65 -6.48
CA ASN A 135 -45.75 40.90 -5.64
C ASN A 135 -44.67 41.85 -6.21
N HIS A 136 -44.77 42.28 -7.46
CA HIS A 136 -43.81 43.21 -8.09
C HIS A 136 -44.30 44.66 -8.10
N ASN A 137 -45.54 44.93 -7.64
CA ASN A 137 -46.12 46.26 -7.49
C ASN A 137 -46.46 46.53 -6.02
N GLY A 138 -45.69 47.32 -5.31
CA GLY A 138 -45.99 47.74 -3.95
C GLY A 138 -44.87 47.54 -2.95
N ARG A 139 -45.15 47.54 -1.66
CA ARG A 139 -44.16 47.47 -0.54
C ARG A 139 -43.29 46.21 -0.48
N GLY A 140 -43.55 45.19 -1.35
CA GLY A 140 -42.74 43.99 -1.45
C GLY A 140 -41.69 44.03 -2.57
N ALA A 141 -41.62 45.07 -3.38
CA ALA A 141 -40.68 45.20 -4.52
C ALA A 141 -39.22 45.40 -4.09
N SER A 142 -38.95 45.67 -2.81
CA SER A 142 -37.59 45.87 -2.29
C SER A 142 -36.76 44.58 -2.15
N GLU A 143 -37.39 43.41 -2.28
CA GLU A 143 -36.72 42.10 -2.17
C GLU A 143 -36.47 41.42 -3.53
N HIS A 144 -36.98 42.01 -4.62
CA HIS A 144 -36.85 41.45 -5.97
C HIS A 144 -35.96 42.30 -6.85
N THR A 145 -35.00 41.67 -7.53
CA THR A 145 -34.17 42.34 -8.51
C THR A 145 -34.83 42.28 -9.89
N VAL A 146 -35.31 43.46 -10.34
CA VAL A 146 -35.98 43.58 -11.65
C VAL A 146 -35.12 44.40 -12.60
N ILE A 147 -34.84 43.84 -13.76
CA ILE A 147 -34.04 44.47 -14.81
C ILE A 147 -34.78 44.49 -16.16
N PRO A 148 -34.46 45.38 -17.09
CA PRO A 148 -34.96 45.32 -18.46
C PRO A 148 -34.66 43.96 -19.10
N PHE A 149 -35.66 43.37 -19.78
CA PHE A 149 -35.51 42.01 -20.35
C PHE A 149 -34.38 41.93 -21.40
N ALA A 150 -34.13 43.01 -22.13
CA ALA A 150 -32.99 43.11 -23.06
C ALA A 150 -31.63 42.93 -22.34
N ILE A 151 -31.49 43.47 -21.13
CA ILE A 151 -30.28 43.28 -20.30
C ILE A 151 -30.20 41.85 -19.78
N ALA A 152 -31.33 41.27 -19.35
CA ALA A 152 -31.40 39.89 -18.91
C ALA A 152 -30.97 38.91 -20.02
N ILE A 153 -31.47 39.08 -21.24
CA ILE A 153 -31.07 38.27 -22.40
C ILE A 153 -29.56 38.37 -22.65
N LYS A 154 -29.00 39.60 -22.63
CA LYS A 154 -27.55 39.78 -22.82
C LYS A 154 -26.73 39.06 -21.78
N ARG A 155 -27.06 39.20 -20.49
CA ARG A 155 -26.37 38.46 -19.37
C ARG A 155 -26.54 36.95 -19.50
N MET A 156 -27.75 36.47 -19.80
CA MET A 156 -27.98 35.02 -19.98
C MET A 156 -27.19 34.46 -21.16
N SER A 157 -27.13 35.17 -22.28
CA SER A 157 -26.36 34.78 -23.46
C SER A 157 -24.85 34.74 -23.15
N GLU A 158 -24.32 35.73 -22.43
CA GLU A 158 -22.92 35.75 -21.99
C GLU A 158 -22.60 34.55 -21.07
N ILE A 159 -23.48 34.22 -20.11
CA ILE A 159 -23.33 33.08 -19.23
C ILE A 159 -23.39 31.76 -20.01
N LEU A 160 -24.30 31.62 -20.96
CA LEU A 160 -24.42 30.46 -21.83
C LEU A 160 -23.19 30.28 -22.72
N LEU A 161 -22.71 31.36 -23.32
CA LEU A 161 -21.48 31.35 -24.12
C LEU A 161 -20.27 30.96 -23.28
N TYR A 162 -20.13 31.52 -22.07
CA TYR A 162 -19.06 31.13 -21.16
C TYR A 162 -19.12 29.65 -20.80
N LYS A 163 -20.31 29.12 -20.43
CA LYS A 163 -20.51 27.70 -20.14
C LYS A 163 -20.22 26.82 -21.37
N ALA A 164 -20.63 27.24 -22.56
CA ALA A 164 -20.35 26.55 -23.81
C ALA A 164 -18.83 26.49 -24.10
N HIS A 165 -18.13 27.62 -23.95
CA HIS A 165 -16.69 27.67 -24.11
C HIS A 165 -15.96 26.76 -23.09
N LEU A 166 -16.41 26.76 -21.82
CA LEU A 166 -15.87 25.88 -20.80
C LEU A 166 -16.12 24.40 -21.14
N CYS A 167 -17.31 24.09 -21.64
CA CYS A 167 -17.65 22.73 -22.10
C CYS A 167 -16.76 22.29 -23.28
N ILE A 168 -16.60 23.14 -24.28
CA ILE A 168 -15.72 22.87 -25.44
C ILE A 168 -14.29 22.67 -24.99
N LYS A 169 -13.77 23.50 -24.08
CA LYS A 169 -12.44 23.33 -23.51
C LYS A 169 -12.28 21.99 -22.80
N ASN A 170 -13.28 21.61 -22.02
CA ASN A 170 -13.27 20.32 -21.33
C ASN A 170 -13.32 19.14 -22.32
N LEU A 171 -14.12 19.22 -23.37
CA LEU A 171 -14.20 18.22 -24.42
C LEU A 171 -12.87 18.09 -25.20
N ASN A 172 -12.24 19.23 -25.53
CA ASN A 172 -10.93 19.22 -26.18
C ASN A 172 -9.86 18.58 -25.28
N ASN A 173 -9.85 18.88 -23.99
CA ASN A 173 -8.95 18.22 -23.04
C ASN A 173 -9.24 16.72 -22.95
N ALA A 174 -10.50 16.32 -22.93
CA ALA A 174 -10.89 14.91 -22.93
C ALA A 174 -10.44 14.19 -24.21
N TYR A 175 -10.63 14.82 -25.37
CA TYR A 175 -10.18 14.30 -26.66
C TYR A 175 -8.66 14.08 -26.68
N GLU A 176 -7.88 15.06 -26.22
CA GLU A 176 -6.42 14.93 -26.15
C GLU A 176 -5.99 13.82 -25.21
N ASN A 177 -6.61 13.70 -24.02
CA ASN A 177 -6.34 12.64 -23.07
C ASN A 177 -6.62 11.25 -23.67
N VAL A 178 -7.73 11.07 -24.37
CA VAL A 178 -8.06 9.80 -25.04
C VAL A 178 -7.09 9.51 -26.18
N SER A 179 -6.72 10.53 -26.96
CA SER A 179 -5.75 10.40 -28.05
C SER A 179 -4.36 10.01 -27.55
N GLN A 180 -3.93 10.56 -26.41
CA GLN A 180 -2.67 10.17 -25.77
C GLN A 180 -2.71 8.72 -25.27
N GLU A 181 -3.85 8.29 -24.73
CA GLU A 181 -3.97 6.92 -24.26
C GLU A 181 -3.96 5.91 -25.41
N LEU A 182 -4.56 6.26 -26.55
CA LEU A 182 -4.48 5.43 -27.76
C LEU A 182 -3.02 5.26 -28.21
N ARG A 183 -2.25 6.37 -28.26
CA ARG A 183 -0.81 6.30 -28.57
C ARG A 183 -0.02 5.44 -27.57
N ARG A 184 -0.34 5.53 -26.27
CA ARG A 184 0.28 4.69 -25.23
C ARG A 184 -0.06 3.22 -25.40
N LEU A 185 -1.30 2.91 -25.80
CA LEU A 185 -1.72 1.54 -26.10
C LEU A 185 -0.90 0.94 -27.24
N GLU A 186 -0.72 1.63 -28.35
CA GLU A 186 0.07 1.20 -29.49
C GLU A 186 1.52 0.90 -29.07
N LEU A 187 2.17 1.83 -28.36
CA LEU A 187 3.52 1.64 -27.85
C LEU A 187 3.62 0.44 -26.87
N SER A 188 2.59 0.23 -26.06
CA SER A 188 2.54 -0.88 -25.12
C SER A 188 2.37 -2.22 -25.84
N VAL A 189 1.58 -2.26 -26.91
CA VAL A 189 1.40 -3.43 -27.77
C VAL A 189 2.72 -3.79 -28.43
N ASP A 190 3.38 -2.84 -29.09
CA ASP A 190 4.68 -3.08 -29.78
C ASP A 190 5.73 -3.62 -28.79
N LYS A 191 5.85 -2.98 -27.62
CA LYS A 191 6.76 -3.43 -26.57
C LYS A 191 6.44 -4.84 -26.08
N THR A 192 5.16 -5.18 -25.95
CA THR A 192 4.72 -6.50 -25.50
C THR A 192 5.00 -7.57 -26.56
N LEU A 193 4.76 -7.26 -27.83
CA LEU A 193 5.11 -8.14 -28.96
C LEU A 193 6.62 -8.42 -29.00
N ASP A 194 7.44 -7.38 -28.83
CA ASP A 194 8.89 -7.54 -28.75
C ASP A 194 9.33 -8.41 -27.56
N GLN A 195 8.72 -8.22 -26.39
CA GLN A 195 9.02 -9.04 -25.22
C GLN A 195 8.66 -10.52 -25.45
N ILE A 196 7.50 -10.79 -26.05
CA ILE A 196 7.06 -12.14 -26.40
C ILE A 196 8.10 -12.76 -27.36
N ASN A 197 8.43 -12.07 -28.45
CA ASN A 197 9.39 -12.57 -29.43
C ASN A 197 10.74 -12.89 -28.79
N ARG A 198 11.29 -11.99 -27.98
CA ARG A 198 12.58 -12.20 -27.29
C ARG A 198 12.52 -13.39 -26.34
N SER A 199 11.49 -13.50 -25.51
CA SER A 199 11.37 -14.61 -24.56
C SER A 199 11.26 -15.96 -25.23
N PHE A 200 10.55 -16.06 -26.36
CA PHE A 200 10.51 -17.30 -27.16
C PHE A 200 11.81 -17.56 -27.89
N GLN A 201 12.50 -16.54 -28.37
CA GLN A 201 13.86 -16.68 -28.93
C GLN A 201 14.84 -17.22 -27.90
N ASP A 202 14.79 -16.78 -26.69
CA ASP A 202 15.61 -17.27 -25.55
C ASP A 202 15.36 -18.77 -25.32
N VAL A 203 14.11 -19.20 -25.31
CA VAL A 203 13.76 -20.63 -25.17
C VAL A 203 14.30 -21.44 -26.37
N MET A 204 14.12 -20.94 -27.60
CA MET A 204 14.66 -21.60 -28.78
C MET A 204 16.20 -21.69 -28.77
N ALA A 205 16.86 -20.64 -28.26
CA ALA A 205 18.32 -20.63 -28.13
C ALA A 205 18.81 -21.71 -27.12
N VAL A 206 18.11 -21.95 -26.05
CA VAL A 206 18.41 -23.02 -25.07
C VAL A 206 18.29 -24.40 -25.74
N VAL A 207 17.23 -24.63 -26.50
CA VAL A 207 17.01 -25.88 -27.22
C VAL A 207 18.09 -26.08 -28.30
N ASP A 208 18.41 -25.04 -29.06
CA ASP A 208 19.45 -25.08 -30.09
C ASP A 208 20.85 -25.30 -29.49
N LYS A 209 21.15 -24.69 -28.38
CA LYS A 209 22.40 -24.94 -27.64
C LYS A 209 22.53 -26.43 -27.29
N ARG A 210 21.47 -27.03 -26.74
CA ARG A 210 21.46 -28.44 -26.40
C ARG A 210 21.63 -29.34 -27.62
N ARG A 211 20.96 -28.98 -28.73
CA ARG A 211 21.15 -29.68 -30.04
C ARG A 211 22.61 -29.65 -30.49
N HIS A 212 23.25 -28.48 -30.44
CA HIS A 212 24.66 -28.31 -30.81
C HIS A 212 25.59 -29.13 -29.90
N GLU A 213 25.36 -29.14 -28.59
CA GLU A 213 26.14 -29.95 -27.67
C GLU A 213 26.06 -31.45 -28.01
N CYS A 214 24.86 -31.96 -28.27
CA CYS A 214 24.69 -33.34 -28.68
C CYS A 214 25.42 -33.68 -30.02
N LEU A 215 25.33 -32.79 -31.00
CA LEU A 215 26.03 -32.95 -32.26
C LEU A 215 27.56 -32.91 -32.09
N GLN A 216 28.08 -32.02 -31.27
CA GLN A 216 29.51 -31.97 -30.96
C GLN A 216 29.97 -33.23 -30.23
N TRP A 217 29.18 -33.78 -29.34
CA TRP A 217 29.48 -35.03 -28.63
C TRP A 217 29.62 -36.22 -29.62
N VAL A 218 28.66 -36.35 -30.54
CA VAL A 218 28.73 -37.37 -31.57
C VAL A 218 30.01 -37.23 -32.42
N ARG A 219 30.36 -36.00 -32.82
CA ARG A 219 31.59 -35.73 -33.57
C ARG A 219 32.84 -36.12 -32.78
N LYS A 220 32.89 -35.79 -31.50
CA LYS A 220 34.01 -36.12 -30.62
C LYS A 220 34.18 -37.63 -30.46
N ILE A 221 33.09 -38.34 -30.16
CA ILE A 221 33.10 -39.81 -30.05
C ILE A 221 33.58 -40.44 -31.37
N ARG A 222 33.13 -39.92 -32.53
CA ARG A 222 33.60 -40.39 -33.81
C ARG A 222 35.12 -40.25 -33.97
N GLU A 223 35.67 -39.10 -33.67
CA GLU A 223 37.13 -38.86 -33.79
C GLU A 223 37.92 -39.72 -32.80
N GLU A 224 37.44 -39.91 -31.56
CA GLU A 224 38.05 -40.78 -30.57
C GLU A 224 38.08 -42.26 -31.07
N LYS A 225 36.93 -42.79 -31.49
CA LYS A 225 36.84 -44.16 -32.06
C LYS A 225 37.69 -44.32 -33.29
N LYS A 226 37.65 -43.36 -34.23
CA LYS A 226 38.46 -43.36 -35.46
C LYS A 226 39.93 -43.34 -35.15
N LYS A 227 40.39 -42.61 -34.16
CA LYS A 227 41.79 -42.58 -33.72
C LYS A 227 42.26 -43.96 -33.27
N ILE A 228 41.50 -44.62 -32.37
CA ILE A 228 41.81 -45.97 -31.87
C ILE A 228 41.88 -46.98 -32.99
N LEU A 229 40.91 -46.95 -33.91
CA LEU A 229 40.90 -47.88 -35.08
C LEU A 229 42.02 -47.59 -36.03
N ASN A 230 42.39 -46.34 -36.32
CA ASN A 230 43.51 -45.99 -37.17
C ASN A 230 44.84 -46.41 -36.55
N GLU A 231 45.05 -46.20 -35.26
CA GLU A 231 46.24 -46.67 -34.56
C GLU A 231 46.36 -48.20 -34.65
N GLN A 232 45.23 -48.93 -34.55
CA GLN A 232 45.20 -50.38 -34.73
C GLN A 232 45.53 -50.73 -36.15
N LEU A 233 45.01 -50.06 -37.18
CA LEU A 233 45.34 -50.29 -38.59
C LEU A 233 46.82 -50.09 -38.86
N GLU A 234 47.43 -49.04 -38.29
CA GLU A 234 48.87 -48.81 -38.45
C GLU A 234 49.70 -49.93 -37.80
N LEU A 235 49.30 -50.43 -36.63
CA LEU A 235 49.97 -51.54 -35.97
C LEU A 235 49.84 -52.83 -36.83
N ILE A 236 48.64 -53.15 -37.35
CA ILE A 236 48.42 -54.29 -38.24
C ILE A 236 49.28 -54.17 -39.48
N GLN A 237 49.37 -52.99 -40.10
CA GLN A 237 50.19 -52.78 -41.25
C GLN A 237 51.70 -52.98 -41.00
N GLN A 238 52.16 -52.44 -39.83
CA GLN A 238 53.55 -52.62 -39.39
C GLN A 238 53.93 -54.11 -39.17
N GLU A 239 53.03 -54.82 -38.46
CA GLU A 239 53.27 -56.28 -38.23
C GLU A 239 53.16 -57.07 -39.50
N LYS A 240 52.23 -56.75 -40.43
CA LYS A 240 52.15 -57.36 -41.72
C LYS A 240 53.43 -57.18 -42.51
N GLU A 241 53.96 -55.96 -42.60
CA GLU A 241 55.25 -55.68 -43.30
C GLU A 241 56.43 -56.36 -42.68
N LYS A 242 56.42 -56.56 -41.36
CA LYS A 242 57.45 -57.26 -40.63
C LYS A 242 57.41 -58.78 -40.95
N VAL A 243 56.21 -59.38 -40.86
CA VAL A 243 55.99 -60.77 -41.25
C VAL A 243 56.37 -61.00 -42.70
N GLN A 244 56.03 -60.12 -43.64
CA GLN A 244 56.36 -60.19 -45.05
C GLN A 244 57.89 -60.19 -45.28
N ARG A 245 58.62 -59.27 -44.66
CA ARG A 245 60.08 -59.22 -44.71
C ARG A 245 60.73 -60.51 -44.11
N GLU A 246 60.17 -61.05 -43.06
CA GLU A 246 60.66 -62.29 -42.47
C GLU A 246 60.37 -63.47 -43.37
N CYS A 247 59.23 -63.55 -44.09
CA CYS A 247 58.90 -64.56 -45.09
C CYS A 247 59.79 -64.45 -46.31
N ASP A 248 60.01 -63.23 -46.82
CA ASP A 248 60.87 -63.01 -47.97
C ASP A 248 62.34 -63.43 -47.68
N GLY A 249 62.74 -63.24 -46.41
CA GLY A 249 64.06 -63.69 -45.94
C GLY A 249 64.19 -65.25 -45.86
N LEU A 250 63.06 -65.96 -45.68
CA LEU A 250 63.08 -67.45 -45.61
C LEU A 250 63.38 -68.10 -46.95
N GLN A 251 63.05 -67.51 -48.08
CA GLN A 251 63.27 -68.03 -49.45
C GLN A 251 64.75 -68.11 -49.80
N TYR A 252 65.66 -67.42 -49.14
CA TYR A 252 67.08 -67.33 -49.45
C TYR A 252 67.97 -68.03 -48.41
N GLN A 253 67.42 -68.79 -47.45
CA GLN A 253 68.19 -69.42 -46.41
C GLN A 253 68.44 -70.93 -46.68
N VAL A 254 69.71 -71.30 -46.73
CA VAL A 254 70.12 -72.65 -47.10
C VAL A 254 70.29 -73.62 -45.89
N GLU A 255 70.31 -73.15 -44.64
CA GLU A 255 70.51 -73.95 -43.42
C GLU A 255 69.20 -74.43 -42.77
N VAL A 256 68.93 -75.76 -42.74
CA VAL A 256 67.67 -76.34 -42.25
C VAL A 256 67.41 -76.03 -40.78
N ARG A 257 68.43 -75.91 -39.90
CA ARG A 257 68.27 -75.57 -38.50
C ARG A 257 67.72 -74.17 -38.21
N ASN A 258 68.11 -73.21 -39.04
CA ASN A 258 67.63 -71.79 -38.88
C ASN A 258 66.20 -71.63 -39.39
N ILE A 259 65.81 -72.43 -40.39
CA ILE A 259 64.44 -72.39 -40.95
C ILE A 259 63.47 -72.94 -39.90
N THR A 260 63.77 -74.05 -39.17
CA THR A 260 62.84 -74.60 -38.17
C THR A 260 62.65 -73.69 -37.01
N LYS A 261 63.70 -72.98 -36.54
CA LYS A 261 63.57 -71.98 -35.47
C LYS A 261 62.74 -70.79 -35.94
N LYS A 262 62.95 -70.26 -37.14
CA LYS A 262 62.18 -69.15 -37.67
C LYS A 262 60.71 -69.50 -37.92
N ILE A 263 60.40 -70.77 -38.32
CA ILE A 263 59.03 -71.25 -38.45
C ILE A 263 58.36 -71.28 -37.03
N GLY A 264 59.08 -71.68 -36.00
CA GLY A 264 58.59 -71.64 -34.62
C GLY A 264 58.29 -70.21 -34.17
N ASP A 265 59.25 -69.27 -34.39
CA ASP A 265 59.11 -67.88 -34.08
C ASP A 265 57.94 -67.22 -34.84
N LEU A 266 57.70 -67.63 -36.06
CA LEU A 266 56.60 -67.16 -36.92
C LEU A 266 55.23 -67.67 -36.42
N ASN A 267 55.18 -68.96 -36.04
CA ASN A 267 53.97 -69.50 -35.46
C ASN A 267 53.57 -68.82 -34.10
N GLU A 268 54.55 -68.56 -33.25
CA GLU A 268 54.31 -67.81 -32.02
C GLU A 268 53.83 -66.40 -32.32
N LYS A 269 54.37 -65.75 -33.37
CA LYS A 269 53.85 -64.42 -33.78
C LYS A 269 52.45 -64.50 -34.37
N LEU A 270 52.10 -65.54 -35.15
CA LEU A 270 50.75 -65.74 -35.65
C LEU A 270 49.74 -65.89 -34.53
N ASP A 271 50.08 -66.55 -33.43
CA ASP A 271 49.20 -66.65 -32.28
C ASP A 271 49.05 -65.31 -31.57
N THR A 272 50.07 -64.48 -31.55
CA THR A 272 49.96 -63.10 -30.92
C THR A 272 49.22 -62.12 -31.83
N THR A 273 49.16 -62.34 -33.18
CA THR A 273 48.40 -61.50 -34.09
C THR A 273 46.92 -61.74 -34.03
N THR A 274 46.39 -62.82 -33.41
CA THR A 274 44.97 -63.05 -33.17
C THR A 274 44.33 -61.96 -32.36
N THR A 275 45.03 -61.39 -31.41
CA THR A 275 44.55 -60.24 -30.58
C THR A 275 44.48 -58.92 -31.34
N LEU A 276 45.20 -58.79 -32.49
CA LEU A 276 45.11 -57.60 -33.33
C LEU A 276 44.02 -57.73 -34.38
N ALA A 277 43.49 -58.96 -34.66
CA ALA A 277 42.48 -59.20 -35.70
C ALA A 277 41.09 -58.69 -35.25
N GLU A 278 40.82 -58.63 -33.95
CA GLU A 278 39.58 -58.10 -33.44
C GLU A 278 39.66 -56.61 -33.34
N PRO A 279 38.65 -55.88 -33.83
CA PRO A 279 38.60 -54.38 -33.70
C PRO A 279 38.60 -53.97 -32.23
N ARG A 280 39.55 -53.11 -31.84
CA ARG A 280 39.66 -52.54 -30.48
C ARG A 280 38.53 -51.61 -30.12
N GLU A 281 37.77 -51.16 -31.13
CA GLU A 281 36.61 -50.29 -30.94
C GLU A 281 35.50 -50.74 -31.93
N ASN A 282 34.24 -50.50 -31.54
CA ASN A 282 33.08 -50.92 -32.34
C ASN A 282 32.40 -49.70 -32.99
N SER A 283 31.59 -49.93 -34.02
CA SER A 283 30.83 -48.87 -34.71
C SER A 283 29.53 -48.50 -34.05
N PHE A 284 29.23 -49.07 -32.86
CA PHE A 284 27.96 -48.80 -32.19
C PHE A 284 27.87 -47.33 -31.72
N LEU A 285 26.90 -46.63 -32.27
CA LEU A 285 26.50 -45.29 -31.84
C LEU A 285 24.99 -45.18 -32.02
N LYS A 286 24.26 -44.93 -30.94
CA LYS A 286 22.81 -44.81 -30.97
C LYS A 286 22.38 -43.56 -30.20
N TYR A 287 21.56 -42.75 -30.84
CA TYR A 287 20.87 -41.64 -30.14
C TYR A 287 19.58 -42.17 -29.52
N GLU A 288 19.45 -42.07 -28.19
CA GLU A 288 18.25 -42.46 -27.48
C GLU A 288 17.56 -41.20 -26.93
N HIS A 289 16.30 -41.06 -27.21
CA HIS A 289 15.44 -40.03 -26.68
C HIS A 289 14.17 -40.65 -26.13
N LYS A 290 13.84 -40.30 -24.91
CA LYS A 290 12.53 -40.63 -24.30
C LYS A 290 11.47 -39.67 -24.83
N HIS A 291 11.10 -39.84 -26.09
CA HIS A 291 10.35 -38.89 -26.89
C HIS A 291 8.99 -38.54 -26.27
N ASN A 292 8.22 -39.53 -25.83
CA ASN A 292 6.83 -39.31 -25.40
C ASN A 292 6.71 -38.57 -24.05
N ASP A 293 7.58 -38.83 -23.11
CA ASP A 293 7.49 -38.22 -21.78
C ASP A 293 8.17 -36.85 -21.74
N ALA A 294 9.38 -36.73 -22.31
CA ALA A 294 10.10 -35.46 -22.35
C ALA A 294 9.39 -34.40 -23.22
N LEU A 295 8.82 -34.84 -24.37
CA LEU A 295 8.06 -33.92 -25.23
C LEU A 295 6.77 -33.45 -24.56
N LYS A 296 6.08 -34.32 -23.82
CA LYS A 296 4.89 -33.94 -23.03
C LYS A 296 5.22 -32.90 -21.97
N GLU A 297 6.31 -33.09 -21.23
CA GLU A 297 6.74 -32.12 -20.20
C GLU A 297 7.14 -30.77 -20.80
N ILE A 298 7.89 -30.77 -21.89
CA ILE A 298 8.24 -29.55 -22.62
C ILE A 298 6.98 -28.87 -23.16
N SER A 299 6.03 -29.65 -23.75
CA SER A 299 4.78 -29.10 -24.25
C SER A 299 3.94 -28.46 -23.15
N LYS A 300 3.85 -29.09 -21.97
CA LYS A 300 3.18 -28.52 -20.82
C LYS A 300 3.84 -27.21 -20.38
N ALA A 301 5.17 -27.21 -20.26
CA ALA A 301 5.91 -26.02 -19.86
C ALA A 301 5.74 -24.86 -20.87
N VAL A 302 5.77 -25.15 -22.17
CA VAL A 302 5.57 -24.15 -23.24
C VAL A 302 4.12 -23.66 -23.28
N ALA A 303 3.14 -24.52 -22.98
CA ALA A 303 1.71 -24.13 -22.97
C ALA A 303 1.37 -23.09 -21.89
N ILE A 304 2.12 -23.06 -20.79
CA ILE A 304 1.96 -22.08 -19.72
C ILE A 304 3.01 -20.96 -19.75
N PHE A 305 3.92 -21.03 -20.72
CA PHE A 305 5.00 -20.05 -20.86
C PHE A 305 4.47 -18.75 -21.45
N GLY A 306 4.58 -17.68 -20.66
CA GLY A 306 4.12 -16.35 -21.02
C GLY A 306 2.61 -16.16 -20.79
N ARG A 307 2.27 -15.17 -19.96
CA ARG A 307 0.88 -14.79 -19.67
C ARG A 307 0.67 -13.32 -20.02
N ILE A 308 -0.30 -13.05 -20.88
CA ILE A 308 -0.73 -11.67 -21.15
C ILE A 308 -1.68 -11.24 -20.02
N LYS A 309 -1.32 -10.16 -19.33
CA LYS A 309 -2.16 -9.53 -18.31
C LYS A 309 -2.82 -8.30 -18.91
N VAL A 310 -4.13 -8.18 -18.73
CA VAL A 310 -4.93 -7.02 -19.12
C VAL A 310 -5.74 -6.55 -17.93
N SER A 311 -6.05 -5.27 -17.89
CA SER A 311 -6.90 -4.70 -16.86
C SER A 311 -8.05 -3.91 -17.47
N THR A 312 -9.22 -3.96 -16.83
CA THR A 312 -10.39 -3.13 -17.11
C THR A 312 -10.62 -2.10 -16.02
N THR A 313 -9.64 -1.90 -15.14
CA THR A 313 -9.73 -0.93 -14.04
C THR A 313 -9.90 0.48 -14.56
N PHE A 314 -10.87 1.20 -14.01
CA PHE A 314 -11.16 2.59 -14.33
C PHE A 314 -10.80 3.49 -13.14
N PRO A 315 -9.65 4.20 -13.20
CA PRO A 315 -9.13 4.96 -12.05
C PRO A 315 -10.09 6.02 -11.54
N ALA A 316 -10.77 6.75 -12.44
CA ALA A 316 -11.65 7.87 -12.08
C ALA A 316 -12.87 7.47 -11.22
N LEU A 317 -13.26 6.20 -11.19
CA LEU A 317 -14.32 5.67 -10.34
C LEU A 317 -13.78 4.82 -9.17
N SER A 318 -12.50 4.43 -9.20
CA SER A 318 -11.85 3.69 -8.12
C SER A 318 -11.69 4.58 -6.89
N SER A 319 -11.84 4.03 -5.69
CA SER A 319 -11.93 4.78 -4.45
C SER A 319 -10.94 4.31 -3.39
N ALA A 320 -10.64 5.19 -2.42
CA ALA A 320 -9.84 4.88 -1.24
C ALA A 320 -10.72 4.85 0.01
N LYS A 321 -10.45 3.90 0.91
CA LYS A 321 -11.07 3.84 2.24
C LYS A 321 -9.96 3.85 3.29
N PHE A 322 -10.04 4.77 4.22
CA PHE A 322 -9.07 4.92 5.32
C PHE A 322 -9.77 5.46 6.57
N LYS A 323 -9.11 5.27 7.69
CA LYS A 323 -9.49 5.87 8.98
C LYS A 323 -8.43 6.89 9.37
N GLU A 324 -8.69 7.65 10.42
CA GLU A 324 -7.68 8.50 11.05
C GLU A 324 -6.43 7.71 11.41
N ALA A 325 -5.29 8.30 11.20
CA ALA A 325 -4.01 7.69 11.49
C ALA A 325 -3.45 8.21 12.83
N THR A 326 -2.57 7.43 13.42
CA THR A 326 -1.91 7.81 14.67
C THR A 326 -0.39 7.77 14.46
N THR A 327 0.33 8.72 15.04
CA THR A 327 1.79 8.78 14.97
C THR A 327 2.42 7.48 15.47
N HIS A 328 3.50 7.08 14.80
CA HIS A 328 4.27 5.87 15.12
C HIS A 328 3.55 4.52 14.97
N LEU A 329 2.24 4.53 14.69
CA LEU A 329 1.48 3.31 14.42
C LEU A 329 1.35 3.05 12.92
N ARG A 330 1.45 1.78 12.54
CA ARG A 330 1.20 1.36 11.17
C ARG A 330 -0.27 1.61 10.82
N SER A 331 -0.49 2.47 9.87
CA SER A 331 -1.81 2.83 9.35
C SER A 331 -1.97 2.31 7.92
N GLY A 332 -3.20 2.13 7.48
CA GLY A 332 -3.48 1.58 6.17
C GLY A 332 -4.61 2.30 5.44
N VAL A 333 -4.47 2.37 4.12
CA VAL A 333 -5.52 2.80 3.20
C VAL A 333 -5.86 1.61 2.30
N LYS A 334 -7.13 1.28 2.20
CA LYS A 334 -7.63 0.27 1.27
C LYS A 334 -8.12 0.94 -0.01
N ILE A 335 -7.53 0.61 -1.14
CA ILE A 335 -7.98 1.01 -2.46
C ILE A 335 -8.93 -0.07 -2.98
N VAL A 336 -10.07 0.34 -3.49
CA VAL A 336 -11.05 -0.51 -4.15
C VAL A 336 -11.11 -0.11 -5.61
N THR A 337 -10.73 -1.01 -6.49
CA THR A 337 -10.75 -0.76 -7.94
C THR A 337 -12.06 -1.23 -8.55
N VAL A 338 -12.53 -0.48 -9.52
CA VAL A 338 -13.76 -0.75 -10.26
C VAL A 338 -13.52 -0.64 -11.76
N ASP A 339 -14.39 -1.25 -12.56
CA ASP A 339 -14.40 -1.08 -14.01
C ASP A 339 -15.10 0.23 -14.44
N TYR A 340 -15.20 0.46 -15.75
CA TYR A 340 -15.90 1.63 -16.32
C TYR A 340 -17.40 1.70 -15.95
N HIS A 341 -18.02 0.56 -15.66
CA HIS A 341 -19.42 0.49 -15.25
C HIS A 341 -19.62 0.64 -13.74
N GLY A 342 -18.52 0.72 -12.96
CA GLY A 342 -18.55 0.81 -11.51
C GLY A 342 -18.61 -0.54 -10.80
N ASN A 343 -18.46 -1.67 -11.51
CA ASN A 343 -18.43 -2.99 -10.88
C ASN A 343 -17.07 -3.23 -10.20
N PRO A 344 -17.05 -3.79 -8.99
CA PRO A 344 -15.81 -4.14 -8.31
C PRO A 344 -14.96 -5.10 -9.14
N ARG A 345 -13.65 -4.86 -9.18
CA ARG A 345 -12.68 -5.77 -9.77
C ARG A 345 -12.46 -6.97 -8.85
N THR A 346 -12.22 -8.11 -9.45
CA THR A 346 -11.94 -9.38 -8.74
C THR A 346 -10.51 -9.88 -8.93
N ASN A 347 -9.71 -9.15 -9.71
CA ASN A 347 -8.34 -9.50 -10.02
C ASN A 347 -7.42 -8.30 -9.75
N GLY A 348 -6.23 -8.55 -9.23
CA GLY A 348 -5.18 -7.57 -9.03
C GLY A 348 -4.30 -7.33 -10.26
N SER A 349 -3.06 -6.96 -10.02
CA SER A 349 -1.98 -6.70 -10.99
C SER A 349 -2.02 -5.35 -11.70
N ASP A 350 -2.81 -4.40 -11.22
CA ASP A 350 -2.75 -3.02 -11.72
C ASP A 350 -1.52 -2.29 -11.16
N PRO A 351 -0.86 -1.42 -11.91
CA PRO A 351 0.24 -0.59 -11.42
C PRO A 351 -0.30 0.56 -10.57
N VAL A 352 -0.51 0.28 -9.27
CA VAL A 352 -0.92 1.28 -8.29
C VAL A 352 0.31 1.99 -7.74
N ILE A 353 0.33 3.30 -7.84
CA ILE A 353 1.38 4.17 -7.30
C ILE A 353 0.75 5.03 -6.21
N ALA A 354 1.38 5.04 -5.03
CA ALA A 354 0.98 5.86 -3.90
C ALA A 354 2.14 6.73 -3.46
N GLU A 355 1.93 8.03 -3.40
CA GLU A 355 2.88 9.01 -2.89
C GLU A 355 2.25 9.77 -1.73
N MET A 356 2.90 9.74 -0.57
CA MET A 356 2.44 10.40 0.64
C MET A 356 3.41 11.49 1.07
N ARG A 357 2.88 12.67 1.38
CA ARG A 357 3.67 13.82 1.83
C ARG A 357 3.08 14.44 3.08
N THR A 358 3.97 14.98 3.93
CA THR A 358 3.57 15.85 5.05
C THR A 358 3.13 17.23 4.55
N ASP A 359 2.51 18.03 5.41
CA ASP A 359 2.17 19.44 5.10
C ASP A 359 3.41 20.28 4.71
N LYS A 360 4.60 19.88 5.13
CA LYS A 360 5.87 20.52 4.78
C LYS A 360 6.47 20.03 3.45
N GLY A 361 5.84 19.03 2.82
CA GLY A 361 6.29 18.44 1.56
C GLY A 361 7.23 17.25 1.70
N ASP A 362 7.61 16.84 2.93
CA ASP A 362 8.47 15.69 3.15
C ASP A 362 7.77 14.39 2.74
N LEU A 363 8.49 13.50 2.07
CA LEU A 363 8.00 12.18 1.67
C LEU A 363 7.86 11.26 2.89
N VAL A 364 6.77 10.52 2.94
CA VAL A 364 6.51 9.44 3.91
C VAL A 364 6.55 8.11 3.17
N ASP A 365 7.33 7.17 3.67
CA ASP A 365 7.44 5.84 3.07
C ASP A 365 6.10 5.13 3.05
N THR A 366 5.72 4.65 1.85
CA THR A 366 4.49 3.92 1.63
C THR A 366 4.78 2.56 1.01
N LYS A 367 4.11 1.52 1.49
CA LYS A 367 4.18 0.18 0.91
C LYS A 367 2.83 -0.16 0.29
N VAL A 368 2.81 -0.35 -1.02
CA VAL A 368 1.64 -0.85 -1.74
C VAL A 368 1.66 -2.38 -1.78
N THR A 369 0.54 -3.00 -1.46
CA THR A 369 0.34 -4.45 -1.51
C THR A 369 -0.88 -4.74 -2.37
N ASP A 370 -0.73 -5.62 -3.35
CA ASP A 370 -1.84 -6.17 -4.13
C ASP A 370 -2.45 -7.36 -3.37
N ASN A 371 -3.76 -7.37 -3.20
CA ASN A 371 -4.47 -8.45 -2.52
C ASN A 371 -5.01 -9.51 -3.50
N ASP A 372 -4.74 -9.38 -4.81
CA ASP A 372 -5.19 -10.25 -5.90
C ASP A 372 -6.73 -10.39 -6.05
N ASP A 373 -7.49 -9.56 -5.34
CA ASP A 373 -8.96 -9.54 -5.32
C ASP A 373 -9.56 -8.24 -5.92
N GLY A 374 -8.73 -7.44 -6.61
CA GLY A 374 -9.11 -6.11 -7.10
C GLY A 374 -9.04 -5.03 -6.04
N THR A 375 -8.48 -5.33 -4.87
CA THR A 375 -8.18 -4.33 -3.84
C THR A 375 -6.68 -4.22 -3.58
N TYR A 376 -6.23 -3.03 -3.15
CA TYR A 376 -4.84 -2.78 -2.81
C TYR A 376 -4.75 -2.16 -1.43
N GLY A 377 -3.75 -2.59 -0.66
CA GLY A 377 -3.42 -2.02 0.64
C GLY A 377 -2.24 -1.05 0.51
N ILE A 378 -2.38 0.16 1.03
CA ILE A 378 -1.26 1.09 1.19
C ILE A 378 -0.96 1.17 2.67
N GLN A 379 0.23 0.77 3.10
CA GLN A 379 0.68 0.81 4.48
C GLN A 379 1.71 1.93 4.65
N PHE A 380 1.63 2.66 5.75
CA PHE A 380 2.54 3.73 6.11
C PHE A 380 2.62 3.92 7.63
N ILE A 381 3.65 4.62 8.11
CA ILE A 381 3.79 5.01 9.51
C ILE A 381 3.94 6.53 9.55
N PRO A 382 2.97 7.26 10.13
CA PRO A 382 3.06 8.71 10.23
C PRO A 382 4.22 9.13 11.14
N PRO A 383 5.14 10.00 10.70
CA PRO A 383 6.27 10.43 11.53
C PRO A 383 5.90 11.47 12.58
N LYS A 384 4.84 12.25 12.36
CA LYS A 384 4.37 13.34 13.23
C LYS A 384 2.87 13.54 13.06
N SER A 385 2.24 14.16 14.07
CA SER A 385 0.85 14.63 13.99
C SER A 385 0.67 15.77 12.99
N GLY A 386 -0.54 15.92 12.49
CA GLY A 386 -0.94 16.91 11.50
C GLY A 386 -1.70 16.29 10.35
N LYS A 387 -1.55 16.83 9.14
CA LYS A 387 -2.20 16.31 7.95
C LYS A 387 -1.18 15.66 7.02
N LEU A 388 -1.54 14.52 6.48
CA LEU A 388 -0.80 13.85 5.41
C LEU A 388 -1.60 13.95 4.10
N LYS A 389 -0.92 14.28 3.02
CA LYS A 389 -1.49 14.31 1.68
C LYS A 389 -1.09 13.04 0.95
N LEU A 390 -2.09 12.22 0.60
CA LEU A 390 -1.90 10.97 -0.14
C LEU A 390 -2.37 11.14 -1.59
N CYS A 391 -1.45 11.02 -2.53
CA CYS A 391 -1.74 10.94 -3.96
C CYS A 391 -1.73 9.47 -4.39
N VAL A 392 -2.83 9.01 -4.97
CA VAL A 392 -2.93 7.64 -5.51
C VAL A 392 -3.25 7.70 -6.98
N SER A 393 -2.49 6.97 -7.77
CA SER A 393 -2.73 6.84 -9.21
C SER A 393 -2.67 5.37 -9.65
N ILE A 394 -3.44 5.04 -10.67
CA ILE A 394 -3.43 3.75 -11.36
C ILE A 394 -3.23 4.06 -12.85
N PHE A 395 -2.30 3.39 -13.52
CA PHE A 395 -1.90 3.71 -14.90
C PHE A 395 -1.48 5.18 -15.10
N ASN A 396 -0.81 5.78 -14.08
CA ASN A 396 -0.46 7.22 -14.03
C ASN A 396 -1.68 8.18 -14.09
N ARG A 397 -2.88 7.69 -13.77
CA ARG A 397 -4.11 8.49 -13.67
C ARG A 397 -4.56 8.53 -12.21
N PRO A 398 -4.91 9.69 -11.66
CA PRO A 398 -5.41 9.79 -10.29
C PRO A 398 -6.72 9.00 -10.14
N ILE A 399 -6.88 8.36 -8.97
CA ILE A 399 -8.17 7.76 -8.60
C ILE A 399 -9.13 8.85 -8.13
N LYS A 400 -10.42 8.49 -8.00
CA LYS A 400 -11.47 9.40 -7.53
C LYS A 400 -11.04 10.08 -6.22
N ASP A 401 -11.26 11.39 -6.15
CA ASP A 401 -10.97 12.26 -4.99
C ASP A 401 -9.49 12.34 -4.57
N SER A 402 -8.56 11.79 -5.37
CA SER A 402 -7.12 11.97 -5.13
C SER A 402 -6.71 13.42 -5.50
N PRO A 403 -5.93 14.12 -4.66
CA PRO A 403 -5.25 13.68 -3.44
C PRO A 403 -6.13 13.70 -2.18
N PHE A 404 -5.93 12.71 -1.31
CA PHE A 404 -6.63 12.59 -0.02
C PHE A 404 -5.88 13.32 1.09
N SER A 405 -6.66 13.89 2.05
CA SER A 405 -6.13 14.42 3.30
C SER A 405 -6.40 13.43 4.43
N ILE A 406 -5.36 12.96 5.11
CA ILE A 406 -5.45 12.03 6.23
C ILE A 406 -5.03 12.79 7.49
N ASP A 407 -5.92 12.86 8.47
CA ASP A 407 -5.62 13.46 9.77
C ASP A 407 -4.81 12.47 10.62
N VAL A 408 -3.75 12.97 11.24
CA VAL A 408 -2.84 12.20 12.09
C VAL A 408 -2.85 12.76 13.50
N SER A 409 -3.23 11.92 14.45
CA SER A 409 -3.25 12.25 15.89
C SER A 409 -1.99 11.75 16.59
N ASP A 410 -1.52 12.48 17.61
CA ASP A 410 -0.48 12.01 18.54
C ASP A 410 -1.05 11.12 19.64
N HIS A 411 -2.37 11.05 19.75
CA HIS A 411 -3.05 10.36 20.82
C HIS A 411 -3.59 9.01 20.37
N ILE A 412 -3.36 7.99 21.20
CA ILE A 412 -3.80 6.63 20.97
C ILE A 412 -4.99 6.37 21.89
N ASN A 413 -6.21 6.46 21.34
CA ASN A 413 -7.42 6.13 22.06
C ASN A 413 -7.62 4.62 22.21
N PRO A 414 -8.30 4.13 23.25
CA PRO A 414 -8.56 2.71 23.40
C PRO A 414 -9.44 2.17 22.27
N ILE A 415 -9.13 0.96 21.82
CA ILE A 415 -9.93 0.26 20.82
C ILE A 415 -11.27 -0.15 21.42
N TRP A 416 -11.24 -0.64 22.67
CA TRP A 416 -12.41 -0.93 23.48
C TRP A 416 -12.11 -0.74 24.97
N LYS A 417 -13.17 -0.63 25.74
CA LYS A 417 -13.18 -0.53 27.20
C LYS A 417 -14.19 -1.51 27.77
N PHE A 418 -13.77 -2.28 28.76
CA PHE A 418 -14.61 -3.19 29.53
C PHE A 418 -14.64 -2.77 30.98
N GLY A 419 -15.81 -2.79 31.57
CA GLY A 419 -16.01 -2.60 33.00
C GLY A 419 -16.39 -1.17 33.41
N SER A 420 -17.08 -1.14 34.48
CA SER A 420 -17.40 0.04 35.29
C SER A 420 -17.50 -0.41 36.75
N ARG A 421 -17.45 0.53 37.69
CA ARG A 421 -17.45 0.20 39.12
C ARG A 421 -18.71 -0.56 39.53
N GLY A 422 -18.55 -1.75 40.14
CA GLY A 422 -19.66 -2.56 40.61
C GLY A 422 -19.31 -4.04 40.77
N THR A 423 -20.31 -4.86 41.13
CA THR A 423 -20.17 -6.30 41.41
C THR A 423 -20.76 -7.20 40.35
N GLY A 424 -21.49 -6.65 39.39
CA GLY A 424 -22.10 -7.41 38.27
C GLY A 424 -21.08 -8.03 37.33
N ASN A 425 -21.56 -8.80 36.35
CA ASN A 425 -20.70 -9.51 35.38
C ASN A 425 -19.88 -8.55 34.49
N MET A 426 -20.45 -7.39 34.15
CA MET A 426 -19.79 -6.36 33.35
C MET A 426 -19.12 -5.28 34.22
N CYS A 427 -18.91 -5.54 35.52
CA CYS A 427 -18.37 -4.58 36.45
C CYS A 427 -17.07 -5.07 37.08
N LEU A 428 -16.24 -4.11 37.49
CA LEU A 428 -14.96 -4.34 38.16
C LEU A 428 -14.84 -3.44 39.38
N VAL A 429 -14.10 -3.89 40.38
CA VAL A 429 -13.70 -3.06 41.51
C VAL A 429 -12.21 -3.23 41.76
N GLN A 430 -11.45 -2.17 41.54
CA GLN A 430 -10.01 -2.18 41.71
C GLN A 430 -9.30 -3.31 40.91
N PRO A 431 -9.42 -3.33 39.59
CA PRO A 431 -8.65 -4.31 38.78
C PRO A 431 -7.15 -3.99 38.89
N VAL A 432 -6.35 -4.93 39.43
CA VAL A 432 -4.93 -4.68 39.75
C VAL A 432 -3.99 -5.29 38.71
N ARG A 433 -4.25 -6.51 38.27
CA ARG A 433 -3.39 -7.23 37.34
C ARG A 433 -4.20 -7.84 36.21
N ILE A 434 -3.48 -8.09 35.16
CA ILE A 434 -4.05 -8.66 33.94
C ILE A 434 -3.01 -9.63 33.34
N SER A 435 -3.46 -10.76 32.85
CA SER A 435 -2.68 -11.70 32.09
C SER A 435 -3.45 -12.14 30.85
N ALA A 436 -2.79 -12.60 29.82
CA ALA A 436 -3.43 -13.06 28.61
C ALA A 436 -2.73 -14.29 28.05
N ASP A 437 -3.48 -15.16 27.37
CA ASP A 437 -2.96 -16.30 26.66
C ASP A 437 -2.65 -16.00 25.19
N GLN A 438 -2.10 -16.99 24.49
CA GLN A 438 -1.77 -16.86 23.05
C GLN A 438 -3.03 -16.83 22.14
N SER A 439 -4.18 -17.27 22.63
CA SER A 439 -5.45 -17.19 21.91
C SER A 439 -6.11 -15.82 22.01
N GLY A 440 -5.60 -14.96 22.91
CA GLY A 440 -6.14 -13.66 23.20
C GLY A 440 -7.16 -13.63 24.33
N THR A 441 -7.33 -14.74 25.09
CA THR A 441 -8.16 -14.75 26.29
C THR A 441 -7.49 -13.92 27.38
N ILE A 442 -8.25 -13.05 28.03
CA ILE A 442 -7.78 -12.05 28.98
C ILE A 442 -8.28 -12.40 30.38
N TYR A 443 -7.38 -12.51 31.32
CA TYR A 443 -7.66 -12.77 32.73
C TYR A 443 -7.38 -11.51 33.55
N THR A 444 -8.40 -10.91 34.12
CA THR A 444 -8.32 -9.66 34.90
C THR A 444 -8.54 -9.93 36.36
N LEU A 445 -7.56 -9.64 37.19
CA LEU A 445 -7.67 -9.76 38.65
C LEU A 445 -8.53 -8.60 39.20
N ASP A 446 -9.80 -8.89 39.47
CA ASP A 446 -10.80 -8.00 40.00
C ASP A 446 -10.74 -8.07 41.57
N THR A 447 -9.69 -7.47 42.12
CA THR A 447 -9.30 -7.61 43.53
C THR A 447 -10.39 -7.21 44.50
N GLY A 448 -11.07 -6.09 44.25
CA GLY A 448 -12.14 -5.60 45.13
C GLY A 448 -13.37 -6.51 45.15
N ASN A 449 -13.56 -7.35 44.15
CA ASN A 449 -14.62 -8.36 44.09
C ASN A 449 -14.13 -9.79 44.44
N SER A 450 -12.86 -9.96 44.81
CA SER A 450 -12.24 -11.26 45.10
C SER A 450 -12.46 -12.31 44.01
N ARG A 451 -12.29 -11.94 42.73
CA ARG A 451 -12.50 -12.80 41.58
C ARG A 451 -11.54 -12.46 40.44
N ILE A 452 -11.43 -13.36 39.48
CA ILE A 452 -10.79 -13.09 38.18
C ILE A 452 -11.91 -13.04 37.14
N SER A 453 -11.98 -11.94 36.39
CA SER A 453 -12.88 -11.79 35.26
C SER A 453 -12.18 -12.22 33.98
N VAL A 454 -12.79 -13.11 33.21
CA VAL A 454 -12.24 -13.66 31.96
C VAL A 454 -12.98 -13.06 30.77
N LEU A 455 -12.22 -12.51 29.83
CA LEU A 455 -12.73 -11.86 28.62
C LEU A 455 -12.12 -12.52 27.37
N ASN A 456 -12.80 -12.38 26.23
CA ASN A 456 -12.18 -12.71 24.94
C ASN A 456 -11.31 -11.54 24.40
N ALA A 457 -10.67 -11.71 23.26
CA ALA A 457 -9.83 -10.70 22.64
C ALA A 457 -10.58 -9.43 22.20
N GLU A 458 -11.88 -9.52 21.97
CA GLU A 458 -12.80 -8.44 21.60
C GLU A 458 -13.31 -7.66 22.80
N GLY A 459 -13.04 -8.14 24.03
CA GLY A 459 -13.44 -7.51 25.28
C GLY A 459 -14.80 -7.98 25.81
N ASP A 460 -15.37 -9.05 25.23
CA ASP A 460 -16.62 -9.61 25.71
C ASP A 460 -16.39 -10.50 26.95
N PHE A 461 -17.29 -10.40 27.91
CA PHE A 461 -17.23 -11.19 29.14
C PHE A 461 -17.53 -12.66 28.86
N LEU A 462 -16.68 -13.55 29.36
CA LEU A 462 -16.85 -14.98 29.25
C LEU A 462 -17.36 -15.61 30.56
N ARG A 463 -16.63 -15.40 31.68
CA ARG A 463 -16.92 -15.99 32.99
C ARG A 463 -16.12 -15.33 34.11
N HIS A 464 -16.44 -15.71 35.33
CA HIS A 464 -15.63 -15.42 36.53
C HIS A 464 -14.96 -16.67 37.07
N ILE A 465 -13.77 -16.49 37.67
CA ILE A 465 -13.02 -17.49 38.40
C ILE A 465 -12.88 -17.00 39.86
N GLY A 466 -13.08 -17.84 40.81
CA GLY A 466 -12.87 -17.54 42.24
C GLY A 466 -13.93 -18.15 43.14
N PRO A 467 -13.83 -17.98 44.49
CA PRO A 467 -12.93 -17.09 45.26
C PRO A 467 -11.62 -17.73 45.75
N ALA A 468 -11.31 -18.99 45.45
CA ALA A 468 -10.13 -19.69 46.00
C ALA A 468 -8.83 -18.91 45.75
N GLY A 469 -8.03 -18.67 46.81
CA GLY A 469 -6.77 -17.90 46.69
C GLY A 469 -6.94 -16.37 46.58
N LEU A 470 -8.16 -15.87 46.41
CA LEU A 470 -8.50 -14.47 46.18
C LEU A 470 -9.15 -13.82 47.41
N GLU A 471 -9.17 -14.48 48.52
CA GLU A 471 -9.88 -14.08 49.73
C GLU A 471 -9.39 -12.70 50.26
N ASN A 472 -10.26 -12.03 50.97
CA ASN A 472 -10.00 -10.75 51.69
C ASN A 472 -9.67 -9.55 50.78
N GLN A 473 -10.03 -9.58 49.48
CA GLN A 473 -9.75 -8.47 48.55
C GLN A 473 -8.28 -8.03 48.56
N SER A 474 -7.36 -8.98 48.65
CA SER A 474 -5.94 -8.75 48.87
C SER A 474 -5.01 -9.47 47.90
N ALA A 475 -5.56 -10.09 46.85
CA ALA A 475 -4.78 -10.58 45.77
C ALA A 475 -4.23 -9.42 44.88
N THR A 476 -2.93 -9.40 44.60
CA THR A 476 -2.26 -8.27 43.95
C THR A 476 -1.48 -8.67 42.69
N GLY A 477 -1.11 -9.92 42.51
CA GLY A 477 -0.40 -10.42 41.33
C GLY A 477 -1.15 -11.58 40.69
N LEU A 478 -1.09 -11.63 39.36
CA LEU A 478 -1.69 -12.67 38.52
C LEU A 478 -0.79 -12.94 37.34
N CYS A 479 -0.51 -14.20 37.09
CA CYS A 479 0.22 -14.62 35.89
C CYS A 479 -0.33 -15.95 35.39
N LEU A 480 -0.41 -16.10 34.06
CA LEU A 480 -0.72 -17.36 33.40
C LEU A 480 0.56 -18.23 33.32
N MET A 481 0.44 -19.51 33.71
CA MET A 481 1.51 -20.50 33.63
C MET A 481 1.51 -21.18 32.24
N PRO A 482 2.64 -21.82 31.83
CA PRO A 482 2.73 -22.53 30.56
C PRO A 482 1.74 -23.71 30.42
N ASP A 483 1.28 -24.29 31.52
CA ASP A 483 0.28 -25.35 31.60
C ASP A 483 -1.17 -24.83 31.65
N THR A 484 -1.39 -23.54 31.35
CA THR A 484 -2.68 -22.83 31.39
C THR A 484 -3.28 -22.58 32.78
N ASN A 485 -2.61 -22.98 33.84
CA ASN A 485 -2.99 -22.68 35.22
C ASN A 485 -2.69 -21.21 35.55
N LEU A 486 -3.36 -20.68 36.57
CA LEU A 486 -3.19 -19.30 37.03
C LEU A 486 -2.41 -19.25 38.34
N ALA A 487 -1.29 -18.55 38.35
CA ALA A 487 -0.55 -18.25 39.58
C ALA A 487 -1.02 -16.90 40.15
N VAL A 488 -1.44 -16.88 41.38
CA VAL A 488 -1.95 -15.72 42.10
C VAL A 488 -1.16 -15.48 43.36
N ILE A 489 -0.76 -14.22 43.62
CA ILE A 489 -0.13 -13.86 44.90
C ILE A 489 -1.10 -12.98 45.72
N ASN A 490 -1.23 -13.29 46.99
CA ASN A 490 -2.03 -12.53 47.95
C ASN A 490 -1.09 -11.96 49.03
N TRP A 491 -0.97 -10.63 49.05
CA TRP A 491 -0.02 -9.93 49.92
C TRP A 491 -0.34 -10.08 51.42
N ARG A 492 -1.63 -10.18 51.76
CA ARG A 492 -2.08 -10.25 53.17
C ARG A 492 -1.84 -11.64 53.74
N THR A 493 -2.15 -12.69 52.99
CA THR A 493 -1.91 -14.08 53.40
C THR A 493 -0.46 -14.51 53.15
N ARG A 494 0.29 -13.75 52.35
CA ARG A 494 1.66 -14.01 51.91
C ARG A 494 1.80 -15.38 51.24
N CYS A 495 0.79 -15.78 50.49
CA CYS A 495 0.73 -17.07 49.83
C CYS A 495 0.65 -16.93 48.31
N VAL A 496 1.34 -17.80 47.60
CA VAL A 496 1.12 -18.08 46.21
C VAL A 496 0.09 -19.20 46.11
N SER A 497 -0.95 -19.00 45.32
CA SER A 497 -1.97 -19.98 44.99
C SER A 497 -1.92 -20.30 43.51
N ILE A 498 -1.89 -21.57 43.15
CA ILE A 498 -2.00 -22.05 41.78
C ILE A 498 -3.44 -22.53 41.61
N LEU A 499 -4.14 -21.94 40.69
CA LEU A 499 -5.53 -22.21 40.34
C LEU A 499 -5.60 -22.87 38.96
N GLY A 500 -6.44 -23.88 38.84
CA GLY A 500 -6.78 -24.42 37.56
C GLY A 500 -7.65 -23.47 36.75
N ASN A 501 -7.84 -23.81 35.49
CA ASN A 501 -8.58 -22.91 34.56
C ASN A 501 -10.05 -22.71 34.96
N GLU A 502 -10.66 -23.65 35.71
CA GLU A 502 -12.02 -23.52 36.25
C GLU A 502 -12.06 -22.92 37.65
N GLY A 503 -10.90 -22.58 38.23
CA GLY A 503 -10.76 -21.94 39.54
C GLY A 503 -10.56 -22.87 40.73
N GLU A 504 -10.35 -24.16 40.51
CA GLU A 504 -9.97 -25.12 41.56
C GLU A 504 -8.58 -24.81 42.08
N LEU A 505 -8.41 -24.86 43.39
CA LEU A 505 -7.10 -24.65 44.02
C LEU A 505 -6.26 -25.95 43.89
N ILE A 506 -5.23 -25.89 43.03
CA ILE A 506 -4.32 -26.98 42.79
C ILE A 506 -3.24 -27.03 43.89
N LYS A 507 -2.70 -25.84 44.21
CA LYS A 507 -1.57 -25.74 45.15
C LYS A 507 -1.53 -24.40 45.84
N LYS A 508 -1.01 -24.39 47.08
CA LYS A 508 -0.75 -23.16 47.84
C LYS A 508 0.57 -23.29 48.58
N PHE A 509 1.43 -22.28 48.53
CA PHE A 509 2.70 -22.21 49.23
C PHE A 509 3.07 -20.81 49.65
N THR A 510 4.05 -20.69 50.55
CA THR A 510 4.54 -19.41 51.06
C THR A 510 6.03 -19.49 51.31
N ALA A 511 6.69 -18.34 51.51
CA ALA A 511 8.08 -18.28 52.03
C ALA A 511 8.12 -17.51 53.33
N GLN A 512 8.96 -17.96 54.25
CA GLN A 512 9.14 -17.34 55.56
C GLN A 512 9.61 -15.87 55.47
N GLU A 513 10.37 -15.54 54.41
CA GLU A 513 10.92 -14.22 54.17
C GLU A 513 9.92 -13.23 53.52
N PHE A 514 8.71 -13.67 53.17
CA PHE A 514 7.72 -12.79 52.55
C PHE A 514 7.25 -11.73 53.55
N VAL A 515 7.36 -10.47 53.16
CA VAL A 515 6.90 -9.32 53.93
C VAL A 515 5.67 -8.69 53.27
N GLU A 516 5.76 -8.28 52.03
CA GLU A 516 4.68 -7.68 51.23
C GLU A 516 4.86 -8.11 49.76
N PRO A 517 4.57 -9.38 49.40
CA PRO A 517 4.65 -9.86 48.03
C PRO A 517 3.52 -9.26 47.21
N ILE A 518 3.86 -8.56 46.12
CA ILE A 518 2.90 -7.72 45.38
C ILE A 518 2.66 -8.16 43.95
N ASP A 519 3.62 -8.86 43.32
CA ASP A 519 3.50 -9.25 41.94
C ASP A 519 4.17 -10.59 41.64
N ILE A 520 3.73 -11.24 40.56
CA ILE A 520 4.15 -12.59 40.19
C ILE A 520 4.31 -12.71 38.68
N ALA A 521 5.36 -13.39 38.23
CA ALA A 521 5.60 -13.74 36.84
C ALA A 521 6.08 -15.18 36.74
N VAL A 522 6.01 -15.78 35.56
CA VAL A 522 6.44 -17.15 35.33
C VAL A 522 7.33 -17.18 34.09
N ASN A 523 8.44 -17.94 34.15
CA ASN A 523 9.34 -18.08 33.03
C ASN A 523 8.98 -19.29 32.13
N SER A 524 9.72 -19.47 31.04
CA SER A 524 9.47 -20.54 30.06
C SER A 524 9.55 -21.96 30.64
N LYS A 525 10.24 -22.16 31.77
CA LYS A 525 10.36 -23.43 32.47
C LYS A 525 9.28 -23.66 33.52
N GLY A 526 8.35 -22.71 33.69
CA GLY A 526 7.35 -22.74 34.73
C GLY A 526 7.85 -22.26 36.11
N ASN A 527 9.08 -21.74 36.24
CA ASN A 527 9.56 -21.18 37.50
C ASN A 527 8.77 -19.92 37.85
N ILE A 528 8.38 -19.83 39.10
CA ILE A 528 7.53 -18.79 39.64
C ILE A 528 8.42 -17.71 40.27
N ILE A 529 8.28 -16.49 39.80
CA ILE A 529 9.07 -15.32 40.21
C ILE A 529 8.15 -14.39 40.97
N VAL A 530 8.41 -14.16 42.25
CA VAL A 530 7.61 -13.30 43.11
C VAL A 530 8.40 -12.06 43.52
N ALA A 531 7.84 -10.90 43.26
CA ALA A 531 8.39 -9.63 43.68
C ALA A 531 7.78 -9.20 45.01
N ASP A 532 8.63 -9.05 46.03
CA ASP A 532 8.24 -8.59 47.39
C ASP A 532 8.74 -7.18 47.64
N SER A 533 7.81 -6.23 47.65
CA SER A 533 8.10 -4.81 47.85
C SER A 533 8.47 -4.53 49.32
N GLY A 534 7.88 -5.23 50.28
CA GLY A 534 8.18 -5.11 51.68
C GLY A 534 9.56 -5.61 52.03
N ALA A 535 10.00 -6.74 51.46
CA ALA A 535 11.35 -7.26 51.65
C ALA A 535 12.40 -6.56 50.77
N GLY A 536 11.97 -5.89 49.69
CA GLY A 536 12.86 -5.31 48.67
C GLY A 536 13.66 -6.43 47.90
N LYS A 537 13.05 -7.58 47.73
CA LYS A 537 13.65 -8.74 47.13
C LYS A 537 12.75 -9.39 46.09
N VAL A 538 13.35 -10.15 45.20
CA VAL A 538 12.66 -11.03 44.25
C VAL A 538 13.04 -12.49 44.56
N PHE A 539 12.03 -13.33 44.60
CA PHE A 539 12.14 -14.77 44.93
C PHE A 539 11.87 -15.61 43.70
N ILE A 540 12.65 -16.62 43.43
CA ILE A 540 12.46 -17.57 42.33
C ILE A 540 12.18 -18.94 42.91
N PHE A 541 11.01 -19.49 42.59
CA PHE A 541 10.58 -20.84 42.97
C PHE A 541 10.55 -21.74 41.74
N ASP A 542 10.75 -23.04 41.97
CA ASP A 542 10.44 -24.03 40.95
C ASP A 542 8.90 -24.20 40.77
N PRO A 543 8.42 -24.93 39.76
CA PRO A 543 7.00 -25.20 39.60
C PRO A 543 6.36 -25.94 40.75
N SER A 544 7.19 -26.63 41.57
CA SER A 544 6.75 -27.32 42.78
C SER A 544 6.63 -26.40 44.01
N GLY A 545 6.98 -25.11 43.90
CA GLY A 545 6.94 -24.11 44.98
C GLY A 545 8.14 -24.21 45.94
N ILE A 546 9.22 -24.86 45.53
CA ILE A 546 10.47 -24.87 46.30
C ILE A 546 11.28 -23.63 45.91
N LEU A 547 11.79 -22.93 46.93
CA LEU A 547 12.60 -21.72 46.70
C LEU A 547 13.96 -22.11 46.10
N LEU A 548 14.27 -21.60 44.93
CA LEU A 548 15.53 -21.82 44.24
C LEU A 548 16.58 -20.75 44.60
N THR A 549 16.19 -19.49 44.55
CA THR A 549 17.10 -18.36 44.83
C THR A 549 16.32 -17.08 45.15
N THR A 550 17.02 -16.14 45.76
CA THR A 550 16.53 -14.78 46.01
C THR A 550 17.58 -13.74 45.58
N PHE A 551 17.14 -12.59 45.12
CA PHE A 551 18.05 -11.51 44.79
C PHE A 551 17.42 -10.14 45.08
N GLY A 552 18.27 -9.11 45.11
CA GLY A 552 17.86 -7.77 45.45
C GLY A 552 17.99 -7.42 46.92
N SER A 553 17.94 -6.15 47.24
CA SER A 553 17.90 -5.59 48.60
C SER A 553 17.36 -4.19 48.55
N ARG A 554 16.93 -3.62 49.69
CA ARG A 554 16.50 -2.22 49.73
C ARG A 554 17.66 -1.29 49.44
N GLY A 555 17.44 -0.29 48.58
CA GLY A 555 18.42 0.73 48.25
C GLY A 555 18.22 1.35 46.84
N ASP A 556 19.18 2.14 46.40
CA ASP A 556 19.12 2.91 45.16
C ASP A 556 20.25 2.54 44.15
N ARG A 557 21.14 1.61 44.54
CA ARG A 557 22.21 1.12 43.68
C ARG A 557 21.65 0.13 42.64
N ASP A 558 22.43 -0.19 41.68
CA ASP A 558 22.11 -1.23 40.71
C ASP A 558 21.98 -2.58 41.42
N GLY A 559 20.88 -3.31 41.11
CA GLY A 559 20.51 -4.54 41.82
C GLY A 559 19.75 -4.32 43.13
N GLN A 560 19.53 -3.07 43.56
CA GLN A 560 18.73 -2.71 44.74
C GLN A 560 17.40 -2.08 44.32
N PHE A 561 16.41 -2.12 45.20
CA PHE A 561 15.08 -1.59 44.95
C PHE A 561 14.61 -0.63 46.05
N LYS A 562 13.99 0.50 45.67
CA LYS A 562 13.32 1.40 46.61
C LYS A 562 11.94 0.87 46.99
N LEU A 563 11.09 0.67 46.00
CA LEU A 563 9.72 0.18 46.14
C LEU A 563 9.37 -0.56 44.86
N ILE A 564 9.39 -1.90 44.90
CA ILE A 564 9.06 -2.70 43.77
C ILE A 564 7.59 -2.50 43.37
N SER A 565 7.29 -2.32 42.10
CA SER A 565 5.93 -2.13 41.59
C SER A 565 5.44 -3.28 40.73
N SER A 566 6.33 -3.90 39.96
CA SER A 566 5.96 -5.02 39.10
C SER A 566 7.18 -5.84 38.69
N VAL A 567 6.94 -7.09 38.30
CA VAL A 567 7.92 -8.01 37.71
C VAL A 567 7.37 -8.60 36.42
N ALA A 568 8.23 -8.77 35.43
CA ALA A 568 7.92 -9.45 34.17
C ALA A 568 9.09 -10.30 33.72
N VAL A 569 8.83 -11.26 32.84
CA VAL A 569 9.84 -12.10 32.21
C VAL A 569 9.94 -11.76 30.74
N GLY A 570 11.15 -11.56 30.26
CA GLY A 570 11.44 -11.27 28.87
C GLY A 570 11.64 -12.54 28.03
N LYS A 571 11.91 -12.33 26.74
CA LYS A 571 11.97 -13.39 25.72
C LYS A 571 13.03 -14.47 26.00
N CYS A 572 14.13 -14.11 26.64
CA CYS A 572 15.23 -15.02 26.97
C CYS A 572 15.25 -15.42 28.46
N ASP A 573 14.09 -15.43 29.10
CA ASP A 573 13.92 -15.66 30.55
C ASP A 573 14.64 -14.63 31.44
N GLU A 574 15.04 -13.45 30.89
CA GLU A 574 15.52 -12.36 31.71
C GLU A 574 14.39 -11.81 32.58
N ILE A 575 14.71 -11.40 33.79
CA ILE A 575 13.76 -10.87 34.76
C ILE A 575 13.84 -9.36 34.74
N LEU A 576 12.71 -8.71 34.46
CA LEU A 576 12.58 -7.27 34.50
C LEU A 576 11.81 -6.87 35.77
N VAL A 577 12.34 -5.92 36.50
CA VAL A 577 11.73 -5.43 37.76
C VAL A 577 11.60 -3.93 37.69
N THR A 578 10.41 -3.42 38.03
CA THR A 578 10.15 -1.99 38.11
C THR A 578 10.10 -1.51 39.55
N ASP A 579 10.77 -0.42 39.81
CA ASP A 579 10.57 0.49 40.94
C ASP A 579 10.33 1.93 40.42
N HIS A 580 11.16 2.91 40.74
CA HIS A 580 11.20 4.22 40.03
C HIS A 580 11.97 4.12 38.68
N ARG A 581 12.52 2.98 38.35
CA ARG A 581 13.28 2.64 37.13
C ARG A 581 12.93 1.22 36.68
N ILE A 582 13.47 0.78 35.55
CA ILE A 582 13.36 -0.60 35.06
C ILE A 582 14.74 -1.21 35.10
N GLN A 583 14.92 -2.29 35.87
CA GLN A 583 16.15 -3.05 35.96
C GLN A 583 15.97 -4.42 35.36
N ILE A 584 16.99 -4.91 34.65
CA ILE A 584 16.99 -6.22 33.99
C ILE A 584 18.03 -7.10 34.67
N PHE A 585 17.61 -8.32 34.99
CA PHE A 585 18.40 -9.37 35.62
C PHE A 585 18.45 -10.58 34.73
N THR A 586 19.50 -11.39 34.88
CA THR A 586 19.55 -12.70 34.22
C THR A 586 18.48 -13.62 34.81
N LYS A 587 18.20 -14.74 34.15
CA LYS A 587 17.28 -15.79 34.66
C LYS A 587 17.65 -16.33 36.06
N ASP A 588 18.92 -16.18 36.48
CA ASP A 588 19.43 -16.61 37.79
C ASP A 588 19.47 -15.44 38.81
N GLY A 589 18.88 -14.28 38.51
CA GLY A 589 18.79 -13.13 39.41
C GLY A 589 20.04 -12.25 39.51
N LYS A 590 21.03 -12.40 38.62
CA LYS A 590 22.16 -11.47 38.55
C LYS A 590 21.80 -10.19 37.82
N PHE A 591 22.17 -9.04 38.38
CA PHE A 591 21.98 -7.77 37.70
C PHE A 591 22.68 -7.76 36.34
N SER A 592 21.96 -7.36 35.31
CA SER A 592 22.47 -7.25 33.93
C SER A 592 22.62 -5.78 33.52
N ARG A 593 21.55 -5.04 33.55
CA ARG A 593 21.55 -3.62 33.14
C ARG A 593 20.31 -2.88 33.67
N ARG A 594 20.42 -1.57 33.67
CA ARG A 594 19.31 -0.65 33.93
C ARG A 594 18.87 0.00 32.62
N LEU A 595 17.57 0.12 32.39
CA LEU A 595 17.06 0.92 31.28
C LEU A 595 17.17 2.40 31.68
N SER A 596 17.81 3.20 30.83
CA SER A 596 17.97 4.64 31.06
C SER A 596 16.69 5.36 30.64
N ASP A 597 15.90 5.80 31.61
CA ASP A 597 14.90 6.82 31.39
C ASP A 597 15.33 8.07 32.18
N SER A 598 15.44 9.19 31.49
CA SER A 598 15.81 10.48 32.08
C SER A 598 14.62 11.21 32.74
N GLY A 599 13.42 10.62 32.72
CA GLY A 599 12.19 11.25 33.19
C GLY A 599 11.95 11.08 34.68
N LYS A 600 11.35 12.11 35.32
CA LYS A 600 10.79 12.01 36.68
C LYS A 600 9.46 11.24 36.58
N GLY A 601 9.18 10.37 37.56
CA GLY A 601 7.94 9.58 37.61
C GLY A 601 8.16 8.20 38.19
N GLN A 602 7.06 7.46 38.40
CA GLN A 602 7.09 6.09 38.90
C GLN A 602 6.56 5.12 37.82
N TYR A 603 7.26 4.03 37.66
CA TYR A 603 6.77 2.90 36.87
C TYR A 603 5.82 2.05 37.71
N GLY A 604 4.74 1.57 37.07
CA GLY A 604 3.77 0.64 37.63
C GLY A 604 3.86 -0.73 36.97
N GLY A 605 2.80 -1.14 36.28
CA GLY A 605 2.73 -2.42 35.59
C GLY A 605 3.77 -2.54 34.46
N LEU A 606 4.24 -3.75 34.22
CA LEU A 606 5.27 -4.09 33.24
C LEU A 606 4.89 -5.36 32.50
N THR A 607 5.16 -5.39 31.19
CA THR A 607 5.05 -6.60 30.36
C THR A 607 6.05 -6.54 29.22
N VAL A 608 6.38 -7.71 28.66
CA VAL A 608 7.26 -7.85 27.50
C VAL A 608 6.54 -8.68 26.43
N ASP A 609 6.57 -8.23 25.18
CA ASP A 609 5.96 -8.98 24.08
C ASP A 609 6.92 -10.05 23.51
N ALA A 610 6.38 -10.91 22.65
CA ALA A 610 7.15 -11.95 21.95
C ALA A 610 8.24 -11.37 21.02
N GLY A 611 8.12 -10.12 20.60
CA GLY A 611 9.10 -9.38 19.80
C GLY A 611 10.22 -8.75 20.62
N GLY A 612 10.08 -8.73 21.96
CA GLY A 612 11.00 -8.09 22.90
C GLY A 612 10.71 -6.61 23.15
N PHE A 613 9.56 -6.09 22.74
CA PHE A 613 9.09 -4.76 23.15
C PHE A 613 8.72 -4.78 24.63
N ILE A 614 9.17 -3.78 25.36
CA ILE A 614 8.90 -3.61 26.80
C ILE A 614 7.82 -2.53 26.92
N LEU A 615 6.71 -2.87 27.54
CA LEU A 615 5.62 -1.93 27.83
C LEU A 615 5.52 -1.73 29.35
N ALA A 616 5.54 -0.48 29.76
CA ALA A 616 5.49 -0.13 31.19
C ALA A 616 4.54 1.04 31.41
N THR A 617 3.65 0.94 32.40
CA THR A 617 2.86 2.09 32.84
C THR A 617 3.74 3.07 33.58
N LYS A 618 3.58 4.36 33.32
CA LYS A 618 4.30 5.42 33.99
C LYS A 618 3.35 6.51 34.45
N THR A 619 3.53 6.96 35.67
CA THR A 619 2.80 8.12 36.21
C THR A 619 3.78 9.24 36.51
N GLU A 620 3.56 10.40 35.90
CA GLU A 620 4.37 11.59 36.05
C GLU A 620 3.46 12.82 36.21
N LYS A 621 3.63 13.60 37.26
CA LYS A 621 2.88 14.84 37.51
C LYS A 621 1.35 14.67 37.41
N GLY A 622 0.82 13.53 37.83
CA GLY A 622 -0.62 13.23 37.76
C GLY A 622 -1.12 12.74 36.40
N LYS A 623 -0.28 12.69 35.39
CA LYS A 623 -0.56 12.01 34.11
C LYS A 623 -0.11 10.57 34.18
N SER A 624 -0.97 9.66 33.71
CA SER A 624 -0.65 8.24 33.55
C SER A 624 -0.63 7.90 32.06
N LEU A 625 0.42 7.22 31.62
CA LEU A 625 0.62 6.80 30.23
C LEU A 625 1.36 5.46 30.18
N ILE A 626 1.44 4.86 29.00
CA ILE A 626 2.22 3.63 28.80
C ILE A 626 3.42 3.96 27.92
N HIS A 627 4.61 3.68 28.45
CA HIS A 627 5.85 3.73 27.67
C HIS A 627 5.98 2.47 26.82
N VAL A 628 6.25 2.62 25.54
CA VAL A 628 6.60 1.55 24.63
C VAL A 628 8.09 1.68 24.32
N LEU A 629 8.89 0.72 24.79
CA LEU A 629 10.33 0.67 24.62
C LEU A 629 10.69 -0.51 23.71
N ASN A 630 11.76 -0.38 22.92
CA ASN A 630 12.29 -1.49 22.18
C ASN A 630 13.10 -2.45 23.08
N SER A 631 13.56 -3.57 22.53
CA SER A 631 14.37 -4.58 23.26
C SER A 631 15.67 -4.03 23.85
N SER A 632 16.23 -2.95 23.32
CA SER A 632 17.38 -2.26 23.91
C SER A 632 17.00 -1.33 25.05
N GLY A 633 15.71 -1.07 25.31
CA GLY A 633 15.17 -0.18 26.32
C GLY A 633 15.06 1.29 25.87
N LYS A 634 15.21 1.58 24.58
CA LYS A 634 14.99 2.92 24.06
C LYS A 634 13.52 3.18 23.87
N LEU A 635 13.04 4.30 24.46
CA LEU A 635 11.66 4.75 24.28
C LEU A 635 11.37 5.00 22.80
N GLN A 636 10.31 4.39 22.29
CA GLN A 636 9.81 4.58 20.94
C GLN A 636 8.73 5.66 20.92
N PHE A 637 7.71 5.50 21.74
CA PHE A 637 6.61 6.46 21.92
C PHE A 637 5.84 6.13 23.20
N CYS A 638 4.85 6.98 23.51
CA CYS A 638 3.95 6.79 24.65
C CYS A 638 2.51 6.63 24.15
N ILE A 639 1.76 5.74 24.79
CA ILE A 639 0.31 5.66 24.63
C ILE A 639 -0.29 6.65 25.59
N ASP A 640 -0.86 7.73 25.05
CA ASP A 640 -1.59 8.78 25.77
C ASP A 640 -2.96 8.97 25.08
N SER A 641 -4.06 8.79 25.79
CA SER A 641 -5.42 8.96 25.28
C SER A 641 -6.00 10.31 25.68
N ILE A 642 -6.68 10.98 24.75
CA ILE A 642 -7.42 12.21 25.06
C ILE A 642 -8.82 11.89 25.57
N GLU A 643 -9.54 11.02 24.88
CA GLU A 643 -10.97 10.78 25.12
C GLU A 643 -11.23 9.99 26.40
N ASP A 644 -10.39 8.98 26.67
CA ASP A 644 -10.52 8.11 27.83
C ASP A 644 -9.18 7.94 28.55
N LYS A 645 -8.78 8.96 29.30
CA LYS A 645 -7.50 9.02 30.01
C LYS A 645 -7.31 7.88 30.99
N LEU A 646 -6.09 7.37 31.05
CA LEU A 646 -5.67 6.40 32.05
C LEU A 646 -5.62 7.06 33.44
N LYS A 647 -6.10 6.36 34.47
CA LYS A 647 -6.07 6.78 35.84
C LYS A 647 -5.55 5.67 36.75
N ARG A 648 -4.27 5.72 37.11
CA ARG A 648 -3.58 4.69 37.88
C ARG A 648 -3.57 3.31 37.21
N PRO A 649 -3.08 3.22 35.98
CA PRO A 649 -2.95 1.92 35.33
C PRO A 649 -1.95 1.04 36.09
N SER A 650 -2.35 -0.17 36.46
CA SER A 650 -1.60 -1.05 37.36
C SER A 650 -1.08 -2.33 36.74
N GLY A 651 -1.83 -2.96 35.86
CA GLY A 651 -1.46 -4.20 35.18
C GLY A 651 -1.45 -4.05 33.67
N LEU A 652 -0.53 -4.76 33.01
CA LEU A 652 -0.40 -4.82 31.54
C LEU A 652 -0.29 -6.27 31.10
N ALA A 653 -0.92 -6.62 29.98
CA ALA A 653 -0.65 -7.85 29.26
C ALA A 653 -0.66 -7.57 27.75
N THR A 654 0.26 -8.20 27.02
CA THR A 654 0.32 -8.13 25.56
C THR A 654 -0.60 -9.19 24.95
N LEU A 655 -1.27 -8.81 23.86
CA LEU A 655 -2.09 -9.68 23.03
C LEU A 655 -1.42 -9.89 21.66
N PRO A 656 -1.85 -10.89 20.90
CA PRO A 656 -1.46 -11.02 19.50
C PRO A 656 -1.69 -9.70 18.71
N ASP A 657 -1.02 -9.57 17.56
CA ASP A 657 -1.16 -8.44 16.62
C ASP A 657 -0.82 -7.07 17.22
N PHE A 658 0.14 -7.04 18.15
CA PHE A 658 0.66 -5.81 18.76
C PHE A 658 -0.39 -4.99 19.50
N HIS A 659 -1.24 -5.66 20.26
CA HIS A 659 -2.17 -5.05 21.18
C HIS A 659 -1.73 -5.21 22.64
N VAL A 660 -2.12 -4.27 23.47
CA VAL A 660 -1.91 -4.31 24.93
C VAL A 660 -3.22 -4.04 25.64
N VAL A 661 -3.49 -4.82 26.65
CA VAL A 661 -4.61 -4.59 27.58
C VAL A 661 -4.07 -4.09 28.90
N VAL A 662 -4.81 -3.16 29.48
CA VAL A 662 -4.42 -2.38 30.67
C VAL A 662 -5.51 -2.47 31.72
N ALA A 663 -5.15 -2.91 32.92
CA ALA A 663 -6.00 -2.75 34.08
C ALA A 663 -5.89 -1.31 34.60
N ASP A 664 -6.91 -0.51 34.36
CA ASP A 664 -6.97 0.89 34.78
C ASP A 664 -7.70 1.01 36.13
N LEU A 665 -6.93 0.76 37.18
CA LEU A 665 -7.41 0.66 38.56
C LEU A 665 -8.22 1.87 39.00
N GLY A 666 -7.83 3.10 38.62
CA GLY A 666 -8.50 4.32 38.99
C GLY A 666 -9.81 4.58 38.26
N ASN A 667 -10.07 3.86 37.16
CA ASN A 667 -11.31 3.95 36.39
C ASN A 667 -12.16 2.67 36.49
N ASP A 668 -11.75 1.69 37.31
CA ASP A 668 -12.43 0.40 37.49
C ASP A 668 -12.76 -0.28 36.15
N CYS A 669 -11.81 -0.32 35.23
CA CYS A 669 -12.01 -0.86 33.90
C CYS A 669 -10.74 -1.48 33.30
N VAL A 670 -10.91 -2.20 32.22
CA VAL A 670 -9.86 -2.69 31.32
C VAL A 670 -9.95 -1.97 29.99
N LYS A 671 -8.82 -1.60 29.40
CA LYS A 671 -8.74 -0.91 28.12
C LYS A 671 -7.75 -1.60 27.20
N LYS A 672 -8.08 -1.72 25.92
CA LYS A 672 -7.20 -2.27 24.89
C LYS A 672 -6.66 -1.17 24.00
N TYR A 673 -5.36 -1.20 23.76
CA TYR A 673 -4.66 -0.28 22.88
C TYR A 673 -3.84 -1.03 21.85
N ARG A 674 -3.57 -0.38 20.74
CA ARG A 674 -2.57 -0.83 19.78
C ARG A 674 -1.25 -0.11 20.01
N TYR A 675 -0.10 -0.85 19.90
CA TYR A 675 1.22 -0.26 20.16
C TYR A 675 2.25 -0.46 19.01
N LYS A 676 1.81 -1.00 17.84
CA LYS A 676 2.70 -1.14 16.67
C LYS A 676 1.92 -1.15 15.35
#